data_c2438754fd32ac88f397246576414625
#
_entry.id   c2438754fd32ac88f397246576414625
#
_cell.length_a   1.000
_cell.length_b   1.000
_cell.length_c   1.000
_cell.angle_alpha   90.00
_cell.angle_beta   90.00
_cell.angle_gamma   90.00
#
_symmetry.space_group_name_H-M   'P 1'
#
loop_
_entity.id
_entity.type
_entity.pdbx_description
1 polymer ?
#
loop_
_entity_poly.entity_id
_entity_poly.type
_entity_poly.pdbx_seq_one_letter_code
_entity_poly.pdbx_strand_id
1 'polypeptide(L)'
;MSVSFSVKRRMAKIASTILSVLLVCGCVFGCASADSTRDFESRQMQAGVRASSPAEVWYAPGTQKIRSDIGKSAYADIVRTSVNVQMGKAEYESAQIIMSAIEDIGAYELTVSDLSLQGNESVKFSANNVTVYNQRYINVTVVREVSPGSTPGWYPDALVPFAGAKKYGENKVKQGTNQGLWVTFSAPEDCTPGTYTGEFTLTMDGYEHKVPVTLTVRDYDFAKNHTAQNCFLMDWTSFAYAELDSSQEMYDAYAKALLEYRLQPGLLMNDYLRSDPDDILYYTDRAFELAQDPRCSVVFLPFDVTNSDNTYLLKDTSKAYLKAFADKSLASYGTDTQLNLVGKTRSYFTFIDEPTMNPALIPRVNRAMKDFAEVRMDVKNELQAELDAAKEGMTEDEIEFKQAVINDILKVRDIVTGPHDDRMTGVEIYCPLIDEYDNEKNREEYAEDVERWWYTAVGPRYPYPGYHIDNTSLLSARLISWMQSEYDVVGNLYWATNLYNAYSVEEFIEDPYDFPRRYSFAGGANGDGFLFYPGKRYDVFGPVGSIRLQAIRDGLEEYEVLRAVKEIYAGIDEAIGSGGNEHNVRVNFSDVYKRMSENLYSGTSVYTTQDYFDEAQDLLGNLGELAAMGGAVASVENKEGSAKVKIIVPRGITVTYETGGDEGKSIVKHEFAQTGDNAAYDMFEITQPILSSNNVFVCSVASAEKTIDLRINLGGAVTERNAAQMRENLQTGVGELTVPTAADMVKANTVDTSITDTETEWLQLKLPDATVQRRQTLLITDAELLGQIGSGTQKLVLSFYNNRDTSGKDEGKYTFRLQFKYANSEYYTEIRQDQLKGGYNVITVGNMFGYDWENLGALTEIRVFFGETESEKTNDVYFIGAQVYAL
;
A
#
# COMPACT_ATOMS: atom_id res chain seq x y z
N MET A 1 -41.70 -7.48 4.08
CA MET A 1 -42.85 -6.57 4.05
C MET A 1 -43.46 -6.22 5.43
N SER A 2 -43.12 -6.80 6.54
CA SER A 2 -43.72 -6.50 7.86
C SER A 2 -42.91 -5.54 8.75
N VAL A 3 -41.66 -5.26 8.43
CA VAL A 3 -40.78 -4.39 9.22
C VAL A 3 -40.95 -2.91 8.83
N SER A 4 -41.23 -2.61 7.59
CA SER A 4 -41.38 -1.22 7.09
C SER A 4 -42.60 -0.45 7.68
N PHE A 5 -43.67 -1.13 8.08
CA PHE A 5 -44.86 -0.49 8.67
C PHE A 5 -44.73 -0.12 10.17
N SER A 6 -43.81 -0.78 10.89
CA SER A 6 -43.54 -0.49 12.33
C SER A 6 -42.72 0.77 12.52
N VAL A 7 -41.79 1.06 11.65
CA VAL A 7 -40.86 2.20 11.74
C VAL A 7 -41.60 3.54 11.48
N LYS A 8 -42.46 3.61 10.46
CA LYS A 8 -43.21 4.83 10.17
C LYS A 8 -44.20 5.24 11.26
N ARG A 9 -44.76 4.28 12.01
CA ARG A 9 -45.64 4.59 13.14
C ARG A 9 -44.95 5.02 14.41
N ARG A 10 -43.64 4.65 14.61
CA ARG A 10 -42.84 5.12 15.75
C ARG A 10 -42.27 6.51 15.52
N MET A 11 -41.87 6.87 14.33
CA MET A 11 -41.39 8.23 14.02
C MET A 11 -42.48 9.33 14.18
N ALA A 12 -43.71 9.03 13.88
CA ALA A 12 -44.83 9.98 14.09
C ALA A 12 -45.13 10.27 15.57
N LYS A 13 -44.79 9.35 16.47
CA LYS A 13 -44.95 9.56 17.91
C LYS A 13 -43.79 10.33 18.55
N ILE A 14 -42.57 10.19 18.04
CA ILE A 14 -41.37 10.89 18.53
C ILE A 14 -41.41 12.36 18.15
N ALA A 15 -41.82 12.69 16.93
CA ALA A 15 -41.99 14.08 16.47
C ALA A 15 -43.04 14.86 17.31
N SER A 16 -44.11 14.20 17.77
CA SER A 16 -45.12 14.79 18.64
C SER A 16 -44.67 15.10 20.04
N THR A 17 -43.73 14.33 20.58
CA THR A 17 -43.22 14.51 21.96
C THR A 17 -42.13 15.56 22.03
N ILE A 18 -41.32 15.74 21.00
CA ILE A 18 -40.26 16.76 20.95
C ILE A 18 -40.85 18.16 20.78
N LEU A 19 -41.97 18.30 20.06
CA LEU A 19 -42.63 19.60 19.88
C LEU A 19 -43.32 20.10 21.17
N SER A 20 -43.68 19.21 22.09
CA SER A 20 -44.30 19.57 23.37
C SER A 20 -43.30 19.99 24.46
N VAL A 21 -42.02 19.59 24.32
CA VAL A 21 -40.96 19.96 25.31
C VAL A 21 -40.32 21.31 24.97
N LEU A 22 -40.32 21.68 23.70
CA LEU A 22 -39.74 22.98 23.24
C LEU A 22 -40.64 24.21 23.56
N LEU A 23 -41.92 24.03 23.93
CA LEU A 23 -42.84 25.13 24.23
C LEU A 23 -42.89 25.49 25.73
N VAL A 24 -42.25 24.74 26.62
CA VAL A 24 -42.28 25.01 28.08
C VAL A 24 -40.98 25.64 28.60
N CYS A 25 -39.88 25.60 27.82
CA CYS A 25 -38.60 26.18 28.26
C CYS A 25 -38.32 27.60 27.74
N GLY A 26 -39.30 28.26 27.13
CA GLY A 26 -39.15 29.59 26.48
C GLY A 26 -39.32 30.83 27.33
N CYS A 27 -39.51 30.72 28.66
CA CYS A 27 -39.87 31.86 29.48
C CYS A 27 -39.09 32.10 30.77
N VAL A 28 -37.87 31.67 30.88
CA VAL A 28 -36.98 32.12 32.00
C VAL A 28 -35.54 32.16 31.47
N PHE A 29 -35.15 33.24 30.83
CA PHE A 29 -33.78 33.78 30.81
C PHE A 29 -33.79 35.06 29.98
N GLY A 30 -34.32 36.06 30.53
CA GLY A 30 -34.11 37.45 30.12
C GLY A 30 -33.35 38.19 31.18
N CYS A 31 -32.33 38.92 30.76
CA CYS A 31 -31.46 39.79 31.52
C CYS A 31 -30.25 39.19 32.25
N ALA A 32 -29.17 39.03 31.47
CA ALA A 32 -27.83 39.45 31.92
C ALA A 32 -26.82 39.26 30.78
N SER A 33 -26.10 40.31 30.51
CA SER A 33 -24.82 40.42 29.79
C SER A 33 -24.86 40.91 28.32
N ALA A 34 -25.11 42.21 28.21
CA ALA A 34 -24.74 42.99 27.01
C ALA A 34 -23.29 43.52 27.06
N ASP A 35 -22.42 42.96 27.92
CA ASP A 35 -21.05 43.48 28.09
C ASP A 35 -19.92 42.52 27.59
N SER A 36 -20.22 41.26 27.26
CA SER A 36 -19.15 40.35 26.86
C SER A 36 -18.86 40.32 25.33
N THR A 37 -19.79 40.82 24.51
CA THR A 37 -19.59 40.92 23.05
C THR A 37 -18.78 42.14 22.62
N ARG A 38 -18.78 43.22 23.44
CA ARG A 38 -17.94 44.39 23.13
C ARG A 38 -16.47 44.22 23.46
N ASP A 39 -16.14 43.36 24.42
CA ASP A 39 -14.75 43.05 24.77
C ASP A 39 -14.11 42.04 23.77
N PHE A 40 -14.91 41.25 23.06
CA PHE A 40 -14.40 40.33 22.06
C PHE A 40 -14.07 41.04 20.73
N GLU A 41 -14.91 41.98 20.30
CA GLU A 41 -14.66 42.79 19.10
C GLU A 41 -13.56 43.86 19.29
N SER A 42 -13.36 44.37 20.52
CA SER A 42 -12.29 45.32 20.79
C SER A 42 -10.88 44.71 20.89
N ARG A 43 -10.78 43.40 21.14
CA ARG A 43 -9.49 42.68 21.12
C ARG A 43 -9.02 42.28 19.72
N GLN A 44 -9.90 42.28 18.71
CA GLN A 44 -9.50 42.02 17.31
C GLN A 44 -8.87 43.25 16.61
N MET A 45 -8.91 44.44 17.20
CA MET A 45 -8.42 45.68 16.55
C MET A 45 -7.03 46.15 16.98
N GLN A 46 -6.25 45.36 17.70
CA GLN A 46 -4.82 45.61 17.94
C GLN A 46 -4.01 44.33 17.75
N ALA A 47 -3.97 43.83 16.51
CA ALA A 47 -2.92 42.88 16.10
C ALA A 47 -1.59 43.63 15.95
N GLY A 48 -0.98 43.99 17.06
CA GLY A 48 0.43 44.32 17.08
C GLY A 48 1.23 43.12 16.60
N VAL A 49 2.20 43.32 15.72
CA VAL A 49 3.15 42.29 15.29
C VAL A 49 3.75 41.66 16.55
N ARG A 50 3.50 40.38 16.74
CA ARG A 50 4.04 39.64 17.90
C ARG A 50 5.55 39.43 17.68
N ALA A 51 6.35 39.70 18.68
CA ALA A 51 7.81 39.68 18.56
C ALA A 51 8.43 38.28 18.74
N SER A 52 7.69 37.32 19.32
CA SER A 52 8.16 35.93 19.56
C SER A 52 7.14 34.92 19.10
N SER A 53 7.64 33.76 18.60
CA SER A 53 6.81 32.65 18.19
C SER A 53 6.06 32.02 19.36
N PRO A 54 4.74 31.75 19.25
CA PRO A 54 3.98 31.02 20.27
C PRO A 54 4.15 29.51 20.18
N ALA A 55 4.83 29.02 19.15
CA ALA A 55 5.10 27.59 18.93
C ALA A 55 6.50 27.37 18.36
N GLU A 56 7.06 26.21 18.63
CA GLU A 56 8.11 25.64 17.81
C GLU A 56 7.46 25.07 16.53
N VAL A 57 7.87 25.58 15.36
CA VAL A 57 7.40 25.09 14.05
C VAL A 57 8.43 24.14 13.45
N TRP A 58 7.98 23.00 12.99
CA TRP A 58 8.82 21.99 12.36
C TRP A 58 8.04 21.23 11.28
N TYR A 59 8.72 20.39 10.50
CA TYR A 59 8.14 19.74 9.32
C TYR A 59 8.35 18.25 9.40
N ALA A 60 7.41 17.50 8.81
CA ALA A 60 7.44 16.04 8.77
C ALA A 60 6.91 15.53 7.41
N PRO A 61 7.31 14.32 6.97
CA PRO A 61 6.75 13.70 5.77
C PRO A 61 5.27 13.32 5.93
N GLY A 62 4.56 13.16 4.82
CA GLY A 62 3.16 12.72 4.76
C GLY A 62 2.94 11.25 5.14
N THR A 63 3.99 10.52 5.47
CA THR A 63 3.97 9.09 5.79
C THR A 63 3.92 8.77 7.27
N GLN A 64 3.91 9.78 8.15
CA GLN A 64 3.99 9.61 9.59
C GLN A 64 2.79 10.24 10.32
N LYS A 65 2.38 9.64 11.42
CA LYS A 65 1.32 10.17 12.29
C LYS A 65 1.93 10.93 13.46
N ILE A 66 1.88 12.25 13.41
CA ILE A 66 2.38 13.13 14.48
C ILE A 66 1.28 13.35 15.49
N ARG A 67 1.39 12.71 16.63
CA ARG A 67 0.38 12.78 17.71
C ARG A 67 0.34 14.15 18.38
N SER A 68 -0.85 14.57 18.80
CA SER A 68 -1.02 15.85 19.50
C SER A 68 -0.38 15.87 20.88
N ASP A 69 -0.30 14.72 21.54
CA ASP A 69 0.11 14.53 22.94
C ASP A 69 1.55 14.01 23.12
N ILE A 70 2.31 13.86 22.05
CA ILE A 70 3.70 13.36 22.06
C ILE A 70 4.66 14.48 21.64
N GLY A 71 5.68 14.74 22.44
CA GLY A 71 6.65 15.80 22.16
C GLY A 71 7.52 15.56 20.94
N LYS A 72 8.01 16.62 20.30
CA LYS A 72 8.88 16.60 19.10
C LYS A 72 10.08 15.65 19.22
N SER A 73 10.66 15.51 20.41
CA SER A 73 11.83 14.66 20.63
C SER A 73 11.59 13.18 20.29
N ALA A 74 10.34 12.70 20.33
CA ALA A 74 10.00 11.34 19.93
C ALA A 74 9.98 11.14 18.40
N TYR A 75 10.15 12.20 17.64
CA TYR A 75 10.14 12.22 16.17
C TYR A 75 11.46 12.73 15.57
N ALA A 76 12.55 12.67 16.34
CA ALA A 76 13.83 13.27 15.96
C ALA A 76 14.37 12.77 14.60
N ASP A 77 14.14 11.51 14.28
CA ASP A 77 14.53 10.82 13.04
C ASP A 77 13.75 11.28 11.80
N ILE A 78 12.53 11.80 11.98
CA ILE A 78 11.66 12.21 10.88
C ILE A 78 11.48 13.73 10.75
N VAL A 79 12.07 14.51 11.68
CA VAL A 79 12.01 15.97 11.62
C VAL A 79 12.78 16.46 10.39
N ARG A 80 12.14 17.31 9.59
CA ARG A 80 12.74 17.98 8.43
C ARG A 80 12.95 19.46 8.71
N THR A 81 13.86 20.09 7.95
CA THR A 81 14.18 21.53 8.07
C THR A 81 13.28 22.42 7.19
N SER A 82 12.54 21.80 6.28
CA SER A 82 11.61 22.44 5.35
C SER A 82 10.49 21.48 4.96
N VAL A 83 9.43 21.99 4.37
CA VAL A 83 8.52 21.18 3.57
C VAL A 83 9.30 20.73 2.33
N ASN A 84 9.52 19.44 2.21
CA ASN A 84 10.25 18.83 1.10
C ASN A 84 9.42 17.69 0.51
N VAL A 85 9.11 17.79 -0.78
CA VAL A 85 8.21 16.88 -1.49
C VAL A 85 8.80 16.54 -2.84
N GLN A 86 8.70 15.27 -3.27
CA GLN A 86 9.01 14.83 -4.61
C GLN A 86 7.89 13.98 -5.18
N MET A 87 7.61 14.11 -6.47
CA MET A 87 6.57 13.40 -7.18
C MET A 87 6.80 13.43 -8.69
N GLY A 88 6.17 12.53 -9.45
CA GLY A 88 6.03 12.65 -10.89
C GLY A 88 4.95 13.66 -11.30
N LYS A 89 4.79 13.86 -12.61
CA LYS A 89 3.63 14.57 -13.15
C LYS A 89 2.37 13.70 -12.99
N ALA A 90 1.21 14.32 -12.82
CA ALA A 90 -0.07 13.68 -12.53
C ALA A 90 -0.13 12.94 -11.18
N GLU A 91 0.79 13.23 -10.26
CA GLU A 91 0.82 12.68 -8.91
C GLU A 91 0.42 13.71 -7.85
N TYR A 92 0.07 13.17 -6.68
CA TYR A 92 -0.10 13.92 -5.45
C TYR A 92 0.97 13.50 -4.46
N GLU A 93 1.43 14.43 -3.63
CA GLU A 93 2.27 14.11 -2.49
C GLU A 93 2.02 15.11 -1.36
N SER A 94 2.26 14.69 -0.13
CA SER A 94 1.92 15.49 1.04
C SER A 94 3.07 15.64 2.01
N ALA A 95 3.06 16.75 2.73
CA ALA A 95 3.94 17.00 3.87
C ALA A 95 3.17 17.66 5.01
N GLN A 96 3.77 17.72 6.17
CA GLN A 96 3.16 18.25 7.38
C GLN A 96 3.94 19.45 7.93
N ILE A 97 3.20 20.49 8.35
CA ILE A 97 3.72 21.62 9.11
C ILE A 97 3.17 21.48 10.52
N ILE A 98 4.04 21.30 11.51
CA ILE A 98 3.65 21.01 12.89
C ILE A 98 3.96 22.21 13.75
N MET A 99 2.96 22.65 14.53
CA MET A 99 3.07 23.66 15.58
C MET A 99 3.10 22.95 16.94
N SER A 100 4.25 22.90 17.61
CA SER A 100 4.36 22.49 19.02
C SER A 100 4.18 23.72 19.90
N ALA A 101 3.00 23.89 20.49
CA ALA A 101 2.59 25.13 21.14
C ALA A 101 3.34 25.34 22.47
N ILE A 102 4.08 26.43 22.59
CA ILE A 102 4.78 26.88 23.81
C ILE A 102 3.80 27.61 24.73
N GLU A 103 2.79 28.21 24.16
CA GLU A 103 1.67 28.91 24.82
C GLU A 103 0.37 28.69 24.02
N ASP A 104 -0.80 29.00 24.59
CA ASP A 104 -2.06 28.89 23.85
C ASP A 104 -2.04 29.78 22.59
N ILE A 105 -2.41 29.20 21.44
CA ILE A 105 -2.59 29.91 20.18
C ILE A 105 -4.09 30.10 19.96
N GLY A 106 -4.54 31.36 19.91
CA GLY A 106 -5.94 31.72 19.74
C GLY A 106 -6.41 31.58 18.28
N ALA A 107 -5.52 31.79 17.32
CA ALA A 107 -5.79 31.60 15.91
C ALA A 107 -4.51 31.43 15.11
N TYR A 108 -4.55 30.51 14.10
CA TYR A 108 -3.48 30.40 13.10
C TYR A 108 -4.05 30.30 11.69
N GLU A 109 -3.23 30.66 10.71
CA GLU A 109 -3.57 30.60 9.28
C GLU A 109 -2.31 30.36 8.45
N LEU A 110 -2.40 29.52 7.42
CA LEU A 110 -1.35 29.30 6.43
C LEU A 110 -1.73 29.97 5.10
N THR A 111 -0.88 30.86 4.64
CA THR A 111 -0.96 31.47 3.31
C THR A 111 0.03 30.76 2.38
N VAL A 112 -0.50 30.17 1.33
CA VAL A 112 0.26 29.49 0.28
C VAL A 112 0.60 30.48 -0.83
N SER A 113 1.79 30.39 -1.40
CA SER A 113 2.26 31.17 -2.53
C SER A 113 2.79 30.28 -3.65
N ASP A 114 2.90 30.83 -4.86
CA ASP A 114 3.52 30.12 -5.98
C ASP A 114 4.98 29.82 -5.66
N LEU A 115 5.44 28.63 -6.12
CA LEU A 115 6.86 28.25 -6.07
C LEU A 115 7.53 28.53 -7.41
N SER A 116 8.81 28.88 -7.39
CA SER A 116 9.60 29.20 -8.58
C SER A 116 10.51 28.07 -8.97
N LEU A 117 10.54 27.74 -10.28
CA LEU A 117 11.49 26.76 -10.81
C LEU A 117 12.93 27.25 -10.67
N GLN A 118 13.81 26.45 -10.10
CA GLN A 118 15.23 26.78 -10.01
C GLN A 118 15.84 26.91 -11.42
N GLY A 119 16.59 27.95 -11.62
CA GLY A 119 17.19 28.29 -12.94
C GLY A 119 16.24 28.98 -13.92
N ASN A 120 14.92 29.04 -13.65
CA ASN A 120 13.96 29.78 -14.46
C ASN A 120 12.79 30.29 -13.61
N GLU A 121 12.97 31.42 -12.94
CA GLU A 121 11.96 32.02 -12.04
C GLU A 121 10.66 32.45 -12.73
N SER A 122 10.61 32.49 -14.06
CA SER A 122 9.37 32.80 -14.80
C SER A 122 8.38 31.62 -14.83
N VAL A 123 8.88 30.40 -14.63
CA VAL A 123 8.07 29.19 -14.51
C VAL A 123 7.67 29.00 -13.05
N LYS A 124 6.36 28.82 -12.81
CA LYS A 124 5.79 28.72 -11.47
C LYS A 124 5.03 27.42 -11.30
N PHE A 125 5.14 26.83 -10.11
CA PHE A 125 4.16 25.88 -9.63
C PHE A 125 3.09 26.68 -8.88
N SER A 126 1.86 26.66 -9.37
CA SER A 126 0.79 27.51 -8.86
C SER A 126 0.36 27.12 -7.46
N ALA A 127 0.10 28.12 -6.61
CA ALA A 127 -0.53 27.94 -5.30
C ALA A 127 -1.90 27.21 -5.38
N ASN A 128 -2.59 27.26 -6.51
CA ASN A 128 -3.86 26.55 -6.72
C ASN A 128 -3.69 25.03 -6.78
N ASN A 129 -2.48 24.55 -6.97
CA ASN A 129 -2.13 23.13 -6.94
C ASN A 129 -1.70 22.65 -5.53
N VAL A 130 -1.92 23.48 -4.51
CA VAL A 130 -1.61 23.18 -3.11
C VAL A 130 -2.87 23.28 -2.27
N THR A 131 -3.25 22.17 -1.63
CA THR A 131 -4.41 22.11 -0.73
C THR A 131 -3.95 21.99 0.72
N VAL A 132 -4.53 22.82 1.60
CA VAL A 132 -4.22 22.81 3.03
C VAL A 132 -5.39 22.28 3.82
N TYR A 133 -5.12 21.30 4.68
CA TYR A 133 -6.06 20.74 5.62
C TYR A 133 -5.62 20.95 7.06
N ASN A 134 -6.58 21.14 7.94
CA ASN A 134 -6.38 21.08 9.37
C ASN A 134 -6.46 19.61 9.81
N GLN A 135 -5.41 19.07 10.44
CA GLN A 135 -5.46 17.72 10.99
C GLN A 135 -6.34 17.72 12.25
N ARG A 136 -7.41 16.93 12.23
CA ARG A 136 -8.19 16.66 13.42
C ARG A 136 -7.69 15.41 14.12
N TYR A 137 -7.49 15.54 15.42
CA TYR A 137 -6.99 14.45 16.26
C TYR A 137 -8.15 13.64 16.86
N ILE A 138 -7.99 12.33 16.83
CA ILE A 138 -8.95 11.34 17.32
C ILE A 138 -8.39 10.72 18.60
N ASN A 139 -9.21 10.66 19.65
CA ASN A 139 -8.79 10.12 20.94
C ASN A 139 -8.90 8.58 20.94
N VAL A 140 -7.79 7.90 20.83
CA VAL A 140 -7.68 6.45 20.97
C VAL A 140 -7.49 6.10 22.43
N THR A 141 -8.52 5.59 23.07
CA THR A 141 -8.50 5.23 24.50
C THR A 141 -8.05 3.79 24.75
N VAL A 142 -8.21 2.91 23.77
CA VAL A 142 -7.77 1.52 23.81
C VAL A 142 -7.05 1.20 22.49
N VAL A 143 -5.77 0.93 22.58
CA VAL A 143 -4.94 0.53 21.44
C VAL A 143 -5.25 -0.93 21.10
N ARG A 144 -5.38 -1.20 19.82
CA ARG A 144 -5.57 -2.54 19.25
C ARG A 144 -4.45 -2.91 18.27
N GLU A 145 -3.88 -1.91 17.64
CA GLU A 145 -2.67 -2.05 16.88
C GLU A 145 -1.47 -2.27 17.82
N VAL A 146 -0.50 -3.05 17.38
CA VAL A 146 0.72 -3.36 18.16
C VAL A 146 1.98 -2.82 17.49
N SER A 147 1.81 -1.86 16.57
CA SER A 147 2.95 -1.21 15.94
C SER A 147 3.79 -0.45 16.97
N PRO A 148 5.10 -0.33 16.75
CA PRO A 148 5.99 0.40 17.64
C PRO A 148 5.48 1.80 17.94
N GLY A 149 5.48 2.20 19.21
CA GLY A 149 4.98 3.50 19.64
C GLY A 149 3.45 3.62 19.74
N SER A 150 2.67 2.59 19.42
CA SER A 150 1.22 2.57 19.62
C SER A 150 0.86 2.57 21.11
N THR A 151 0.31 3.67 21.58
CA THR A 151 -0.16 3.87 22.97
C THR A 151 -1.45 4.66 22.96
N PRO A 152 -2.31 4.58 24.01
CA PRO A 152 -3.48 5.45 24.09
C PRO A 152 -3.10 6.94 23.94
N GLY A 153 -3.96 7.74 23.28
CA GLY A 153 -3.75 9.17 23.09
C GLY A 153 -4.39 9.73 21.83
N TRP A 154 -3.89 10.90 21.37
CA TRP A 154 -4.51 11.68 20.31
C TRP A 154 -3.77 11.49 18.98
N TYR A 155 -4.38 10.74 18.06
CA TYR A 155 -3.83 10.45 16.72
C TYR A 155 -4.45 11.37 15.67
N PRO A 156 -3.66 11.93 14.74
CA PRO A 156 -4.22 12.66 13.60
C PRO A 156 -4.87 11.66 12.66
N ASP A 157 -6.06 12.00 12.11
CA ASP A 157 -6.67 11.16 11.06
C ASP A 157 -7.53 11.97 10.09
N ALA A 158 -8.59 12.67 10.54
CA ALA A 158 -9.44 13.44 9.65
C ALA A 158 -8.73 14.68 9.10
N LEU A 159 -8.85 14.90 7.78
CA LEU A 159 -8.32 16.05 7.06
C LEU A 159 -9.41 17.09 6.80
N VAL A 160 -9.66 17.93 7.79
CA VAL A 160 -10.70 18.95 7.70
C VAL A 160 -10.25 20.07 6.76
N PRO A 161 -11.04 20.44 5.71
CA PRO A 161 -10.73 21.62 4.90
C PRO A 161 -10.47 22.84 5.78
N PHE A 162 -9.35 23.53 5.56
CA PHE A 162 -8.89 24.58 6.49
C PHE A 162 -9.95 25.69 6.70
N ALA A 163 -10.69 26.03 5.63
CA ALA A 163 -11.80 27.00 5.74
C ALA A 163 -12.90 26.53 6.70
N GLY A 164 -13.21 25.21 6.70
CA GLY A 164 -14.16 24.62 7.64
C GLY A 164 -13.65 24.67 9.08
N ALA A 165 -12.42 24.24 9.32
CA ALA A 165 -11.79 24.31 10.64
C ALA A 165 -11.79 25.75 11.19
N LYS A 166 -11.43 26.73 10.38
CA LYS A 166 -11.46 28.17 10.72
C LYS A 166 -12.89 28.64 11.05
N LYS A 167 -13.89 28.26 10.25
CA LYS A 167 -15.30 28.62 10.47
C LYS A 167 -15.81 28.12 11.82
N TYR A 168 -15.42 26.93 12.23
CA TYR A 168 -15.83 26.31 13.50
C TYR A 168 -14.87 26.60 14.66
N GLY A 169 -13.86 27.46 14.45
CA GLY A 169 -12.92 27.89 15.48
C GLY A 169 -11.97 26.80 15.95
N GLU A 170 -11.67 25.84 15.09
CA GLU A 170 -10.74 24.74 15.35
C GLU A 170 -9.29 25.07 14.95
N ASN A 171 -9.04 26.26 14.38
CA ASN A 171 -7.69 26.80 14.12
C ASN A 171 -7.07 27.40 15.40
N LYS A 172 -6.99 26.59 16.46
CA LYS A 172 -6.46 26.95 17.79
C LYS A 172 -5.59 25.81 18.30
N VAL A 173 -4.57 26.16 19.09
CA VAL A 173 -3.69 25.14 19.69
C VAL A 173 -3.57 25.39 21.18
N LYS A 174 -3.64 24.33 21.99
CA LYS A 174 -3.41 24.41 23.42
C LYS A 174 -1.91 24.30 23.73
N GLN A 175 -1.46 25.05 24.71
CA GLN A 175 -0.09 24.95 25.24
C GLN A 175 0.27 23.47 25.55
N GLY A 176 1.45 23.07 25.12
CA GLY A 176 1.98 21.73 25.36
C GLY A 176 1.42 20.64 24.43
N THR A 177 0.66 21.01 23.38
CA THR A 177 0.18 20.08 22.36
C THR A 177 0.72 20.41 20.98
N ASN A 178 0.71 19.44 20.08
CA ASN A 178 0.98 19.64 18.67
C ASN A 178 -0.30 19.85 17.88
N GLN A 179 -0.23 20.71 16.86
CA GLN A 179 -1.22 20.82 15.80
C GLN A 179 -0.55 20.74 14.45
N GLY A 180 -1.01 19.81 13.63
CA GLY A 180 -0.54 19.63 12.25
C GLY A 180 -1.43 20.32 11.24
N LEU A 181 -0.79 20.95 10.24
CA LEU A 181 -1.38 21.27 8.97
C LEU A 181 -0.87 20.25 7.96
N TRP A 182 -1.79 19.64 7.23
CA TRP A 182 -1.50 18.71 6.14
C TRP A 182 -1.53 19.50 4.84
N VAL A 183 -0.42 19.45 4.09
CA VAL A 183 -0.26 20.21 2.85
C VAL A 183 -0.07 19.20 1.72
N THR A 184 -1.03 19.15 0.81
CA THR A 184 -1.02 18.26 -0.35
C THR A 184 -0.70 19.05 -1.60
N PHE A 185 0.31 18.63 -2.33
CA PHE A 185 0.68 19.14 -3.66
C PHE A 185 0.08 18.23 -4.73
N SER A 186 -0.38 18.80 -5.83
CA SER A 186 -0.90 18.09 -7.01
C SER A 186 -0.15 18.58 -8.24
N ALA A 187 0.71 17.75 -8.82
CA ALA A 187 1.43 18.09 -10.04
C ALA A 187 0.52 17.89 -11.27
N PRO A 188 0.20 18.94 -12.04
CA PRO A 188 -0.48 18.77 -13.31
C PRO A 188 0.29 17.87 -14.29
N GLU A 189 -0.41 17.22 -15.21
CA GLU A 189 0.20 16.39 -16.25
C GLU A 189 1.17 17.19 -17.15
N ASP A 190 0.85 18.46 -17.39
CA ASP A 190 1.66 19.40 -18.19
C ASP A 190 2.68 20.21 -17.35
N CYS A 191 2.87 19.84 -16.07
CA CYS A 191 3.83 20.54 -15.21
C CYS A 191 5.25 20.43 -15.77
N THR A 192 5.97 21.55 -15.80
CA THR A 192 7.38 21.54 -16.16
C THR A 192 8.19 20.80 -15.09
N PRO A 193 8.96 19.76 -15.43
CA PRO A 193 9.77 19.04 -14.45
C PRO A 193 10.92 19.89 -13.90
N GLY A 194 11.35 19.58 -12.69
CA GLY A 194 12.48 20.22 -12.02
C GLY A 194 12.17 20.58 -10.57
N THR A 195 13.10 21.26 -9.92
CA THR A 195 12.99 21.64 -8.51
C THR A 195 12.43 23.06 -8.39
N TYR A 196 11.32 23.17 -7.68
CA TYR A 196 10.66 24.43 -7.36
C TYR A 196 10.93 24.81 -5.91
N THR A 197 11.18 26.10 -5.65
CA THR A 197 11.42 26.62 -4.30
C THR A 197 10.58 27.84 -4.01
N GLY A 198 10.26 28.04 -2.74
CA GLY A 198 9.51 29.21 -2.25
C GLY A 198 9.28 29.16 -0.76
N GLU A 199 8.41 30.04 -0.29
CA GLU A 199 8.05 30.13 1.12
C GLU A 199 6.55 30.30 1.28
N PHE A 200 5.92 29.53 2.18
CA PHE A 200 4.57 29.85 2.68
C PHE A 200 4.67 30.72 3.93
N THR A 201 3.55 31.31 4.35
CA THR A 201 3.53 32.12 5.55
C THR A 201 2.52 31.55 6.55
N LEU A 202 3.02 31.05 7.69
CA LEU A 202 2.20 30.62 8.81
C LEU A 202 2.06 31.80 9.79
N THR A 203 0.83 32.29 9.98
CA THR A 203 0.52 33.34 10.97
C THR A 203 -0.10 32.73 12.21
N MET A 204 0.41 33.01 13.38
CA MET A 204 -0.04 32.54 14.69
C MET A 204 -0.21 33.74 15.64
N ASP A 205 -1.45 34.12 15.96
CA ASP A 205 -1.76 35.28 16.80
C ASP A 205 -0.95 36.54 16.43
N GLY A 206 -0.80 36.80 15.13
CA GLY A 206 -0.05 37.96 14.59
C GLY A 206 1.48 37.77 14.49
N TYR A 207 2.02 36.63 14.88
CA TYR A 207 3.39 36.24 14.58
C TYR A 207 3.45 35.52 13.20
N GLU A 208 4.34 35.99 12.34
CA GLU A 208 4.57 35.34 11.02
C GLU A 208 5.80 34.46 11.07
N HIS A 209 5.63 33.20 10.65
CA HIS A 209 6.69 32.22 10.43
C HIS A 209 6.78 31.91 8.95
N LYS A 210 7.99 32.02 8.37
CA LYS A 210 8.25 31.63 6.99
C LYS A 210 8.54 30.14 6.93
N VAL A 211 7.77 29.43 6.12
CA VAL A 211 7.84 27.99 5.91
C VAL A 211 8.59 27.74 4.60
N PRO A 212 9.86 27.30 4.65
CA PRO A 212 10.60 27.00 3.42
C PRO A 212 9.98 25.78 2.73
N VAL A 213 9.83 25.86 1.41
CA VAL A 213 9.26 24.78 0.59
C VAL A 213 10.19 24.43 -0.56
N THR A 214 10.43 23.14 -0.74
CA THR A 214 11.09 22.55 -1.91
C THR A 214 10.19 21.47 -2.48
N LEU A 215 9.87 21.58 -3.76
CA LEU A 215 9.09 20.60 -4.50
C LEU A 215 9.91 20.15 -5.72
N THR A 216 10.16 18.84 -5.83
CA THR A 216 10.78 18.25 -7.02
C THR A 216 9.72 17.52 -7.84
N VAL A 217 9.52 17.97 -9.07
CA VAL A 217 8.65 17.30 -10.06
C VAL A 217 9.54 16.52 -11.01
N ARG A 218 9.43 15.18 -10.98
CA ARG A 218 10.15 14.25 -11.85
C ARG A 218 9.54 14.26 -13.26
N ASP A 219 10.35 13.96 -14.27
CA ASP A 219 9.91 14.02 -15.67
C ASP A 219 9.37 12.68 -16.17
N TYR A 220 8.30 12.22 -15.55
CA TYR A 220 7.43 11.14 -16.02
C TYR A 220 5.97 11.45 -15.59
N ASP A 221 5.01 10.78 -16.23
CA ASP A 221 3.58 10.99 -16.03
C ASP A 221 2.79 9.66 -15.92
N PHE A 222 3.44 8.60 -15.44
CA PHE A 222 2.84 7.26 -15.43
C PHE A 222 1.59 7.17 -14.57
N ALA A 223 1.52 7.98 -13.51
CA ALA A 223 0.36 8.04 -12.62
C ALA A 223 -0.90 8.63 -13.24
N LYS A 224 -0.85 9.16 -14.49
CA LYS A 224 -2.07 9.52 -15.24
C LYS A 224 -2.95 8.30 -15.56
N ASN A 225 -2.36 7.10 -15.56
CA ASN A 225 -3.08 5.84 -15.72
C ASN A 225 -3.73 5.42 -14.39
N HIS A 226 -4.82 4.66 -14.50
CA HIS A 226 -5.57 4.11 -13.37
C HIS A 226 -5.87 2.65 -13.67
N THR A 227 -4.89 1.76 -13.49
CA THR A 227 -5.01 0.34 -13.84
C THR A 227 -5.22 -0.56 -12.64
N ALA A 228 -4.79 -0.12 -11.45
CA ALA A 228 -5.00 -0.88 -10.22
C ALA A 228 -6.51 -1.09 -9.97
N GLN A 229 -6.92 -2.36 -9.88
CA GLN A 229 -8.30 -2.69 -9.52
C GLN A 229 -8.45 -2.69 -8.00
N ASN A 230 -9.59 -2.27 -7.54
CA ASN A 230 -9.94 -2.36 -6.13
C ASN A 230 -11.46 -2.31 -5.94
N CYS A 231 -11.94 -2.71 -4.75
CA CYS A 231 -13.35 -2.68 -4.38
C CYS A 231 -13.47 -2.11 -2.97
N PHE A 232 -13.88 -0.86 -2.87
CA PHE A 232 -14.08 -0.17 -1.59
C PHE A 232 -15.58 0.04 -1.37
N LEU A 233 -16.13 -0.73 -0.42
CA LEU A 233 -17.57 -0.70 -0.17
C LEU A 233 -17.97 0.53 0.64
N MET A 234 -19.21 0.98 0.42
CA MET A 234 -19.85 2.06 1.17
C MET A 234 -21.08 1.52 1.89
N ASP A 235 -21.25 1.92 3.16
CA ASP A 235 -22.47 1.66 3.91
C ASP A 235 -23.45 2.80 3.75
N TRP A 236 -24.50 2.58 2.97
CA TRP A 236 -25.48 3.61 2.70
C TRP A 236 -26.39 3.94 3.89
N THR A 237 -26.50 3.05 4.89
CA THR A 237 -27.28 3.33 6.10
C THR A 237 -26.65 4.45 6.93
N SER A 238 -25.31 4.59 6.87
CA SER A 238 -24.58 5.64 7.52
C SER A 238 -24.90 7.04 7.01
N PHE A 239 -25.30 7.18 5.76
CA PHE A 239 -25.70 8.49 5.19
C PHE A 239 -26.92 9.07 5.90
N ALA A 240 -27.94 8.27 6.16
CA ALA A 240 -29.15 8.71 6.83
C ALA A 240 -28.90 9.23 8.25
N TYR A 241 -27.89 8.74 8.90
CA TYR A 241 -27.61 9.03 10.30
C TYR A 241 -26.49 10.05 10.50
N ALA A 242 -25.39 9.93 9.78
CA ALA A 242 -24.22 10.77 9.98
C ALA A 242 -24.28 12.03 9.11
N GLU A 243 -24.70 11.92 7.85
CA GLU A 243 -24.91 13.09 6.97
C GLU A 243 -26.32 13.71 7.10
N LEU A 244 -27.26 12.98 7.68
CA LEU A 244 -28.70 13.30 7.70
C LEU A 244 -29.28 13.48 6.29
N ASP A 245 -28.68 12.83 5.31
CA ASP A 245 -29.02 12.87 3.91
C ASP A 245 -28.73 11.49 3.30
N SER A 246 -29.79 10.77 2.87
CA SER A 246 -29.69 9.47 2.21
C SER A 246 -30.04 9.56 0.73
N SER A 247 -29.87 10.74 0.15
CA SER A 247 -30.09 10.96 -1.29
C SER A 247 -29.04 10.23 -2.14
N GLN A 248 -29.37 9.98 -3.39
CA GLN A 248 -28.41 9.44 -4.35
C GLN A 248 -27.27 10.43 -4.60
N GLU A 249 -27.57 11.73 -4.56
CA GLU A 249 -26.57 12.80 -4.71
C GLU A 249 -25.49 12.74 -3.62
N MET A 250 -25.88 12.45 -2.36
CA MET A 250 -24.92 12.25 -1.27
C MET A 250 -24.06 11.00 -1.52
N TYR A 251 -24.69 9.91 -1.95
CA TYR A 251 -23.96 8.69 -2.33
C TYR A 251 -22.96 8.97 -3.45
N ASP A 252 -23.35 9.71 -4.48
CA ASP A 252 -22.52 10.07 -5.63
C ASP A 252 -21.34 10.95 -5.22
N ALA A 253 -21.53 11.84 -4.24
CA ALA A 253 -20.44 12.66 -3.70
C ALA A 253 -19.35 11.78 -3.03
N TYR A 254 -19.76 10.74 -2.32
CA TYR A 254 -18.80 9.77 -1.74
C TYR A 254 -18.17 8.89 -2.81
N ALA A 255 -18.91 8.40 -3.79
CA ALA A 255 -18.37 7.63 -4.90
C ALA A 255 -17.34 8.44 -5.72
N LYS A 256 -17.64 9.72 -5.98
CA LYS A 256 -16.68 10.63 -6.61
C LYS A 256 -15.44 10.87 -5.77
N ALA A 257 -15.60 11.03 -4.45
CA ALA A 257 -14.46 11.17 -3.55
C ALA A 257 -13.58 9.91 -3.53
N LEU A 258 -14.16 8.70 -3.61
CA LEU A 258 -13.37 7.48 -3.78
C LEU A 258 -12.48 7.55 -5.03
N LEU A 259 -13.04 7.96 -6.19
CA LEU A 259 -12.26 8.09 -7.43
C LEU A 259 -11.11 9.11 -7.31
N GLU A 260 -11.29 10.17 -6.53
CA GLU A 260 -10.23 11.15 -6.25
C GLU A 260 -9.05 10.53 -5.47
N TYR A 261 -9.34 9.47 -4.70
CA TYR A 261 -8.32 8.65 -4.03
C TYR A 261 -7.96 7.37 -4.81
N ARG A 262 -8.30 7.27 -6.10
CA ARG A 262 -8.05 6.09 -6.98
C ARG A 262 -8.76 4.82 -6.53
N LEU A 263 -9.83 4.97 -5.74
CA LEU A 263 -10.63 3.88 -5.19
C LEU A 263 -11.93 3.71 -5.95
N GLN A 264 -12.33 2.45 -6.16
CA GLN A 264 -13.52 2.11 -6.93
C GLN A 264 -14.68 1.80 -5.99
N PRO A 265 -15.85 2.45 -6.17
CA PRO A 265 -17.03 2.12 -5.39
C PRO A 265 -17.52 0.71 -5.74
N GLY A 266 -17.68 -0.14 -4.73
CA GLY A 266 -18.13 -1.52 -4.93
C GLY A 266 -19.61 -1.66 -5.32
N LEU A 267 -20.42 -0.61 -5.10
CA LEU A 267 -21.84 -0.55 -5.44
C LEU A 267 -22.17 0.88 -5.89
N LEU A 268 -23.17 1.06 -6.77
CA LEU A 268 -23.49 2.35 -7.39
C LEU A 268 -24.85 2.94 -7.00
N MET A 269 -25.55 2.29 -6.09
CA MET A 269 -26.87 2.72 -5.62
C MET A 269 -27.00 2.55 -4.12
N ASN A 270 -27.87 3.37 -3.53
CA ASN A 270 -28.11 3.38 -2.09
C ASN A 270 -29.31 2.48 -1.64
N ASP A 271 -29.82 1.63 -2.51
CA ASP A 271 -30.95 0.75 -2.20
C ASP A 271 -30.69 -0.69 -2.66
N TYR A 272 -31.40 -1.63 -2.07
CA TYR A 272 -31.32 -3.04 -2.48
C TYR A 272 -31.81 -3.21 -3.91
N LEU A 273 -30.97 -3.84 -4.71
CA LEU A 273 -31.22 -4.05 -6.12
C LEU A 273 -32.35 -5.05 -6.32
N ARG A 274 -33.28 -4.67 -7.16
CA ARG A 274 -34.45 -5.45 -7.47
C ARG A 274 -34.33 -6.04 -8.87
N SER A 275 -35.08 -7.08 -9.12
CA SER A 275 -35.26 -7.66 -10.47
C SER A 275 -36.17 -6.85 -11.37
N ASP A 276 -36.52 -5.62 -10.99
CA ASP A 276 -37.32 -4.72 -11.79
C ASP A 276 -36.53 -4.23 -13.01
N PRO A 277 -37.08 -4.26 -14.23
CA PRO A 277 -36.37 -3.77 -15.41
C PRO A 277 -35.91 -2.32 -15.33
N ASP A 278 -36.63 -1.43 -14.65
CA ASP A 278 -36.27 -0.04 -14.51
C ASP A 278 -35.04 0.10 -13.58
N ASP A 279 -34.95 -0.67 -12.51
CA ASP A 279 -33.76 -0.72 -11.61
C ASP A 279 -32.53 -1.26 -12.34
N ILE A 280 -32.71 -2.31 -13.16
CA ILE A 280 -31.61 -2.88 -13.99
C ILE A 280 -31.08 -1.83 -14.97
N LEU A 281 -31.95 -1.14 -15.66
CA LEU A 281 -31.56 -0.10 -16.62
C LEU A 281 -30.85 1.06 -15.91
N TYR A 282 -31.43 1.54 -14.81
CA TYR A 282 -30.87 2.63 -14.02
C TYR A 282 -29.47 2.31 -13.52
N TYR A 283 -29.25 1.13 -12.96
CA TYR A 283 -27.91 0.70 -12.50
C TYR A 283 -26.93 0.57 -13.67
N THR A 284 -27.39 0.01 -14.80
CA THR A 284 -26.54 -0.15 -15.99
C THR A 284 -26.08 1.21 -16.54
N ASP A 285 -26.97 2.19 -16.59
CA ASP A 285 -26.67 3.54 -17.06
C ASP A 285 -25.62 4.20 -16.14
N ARG A 286 -25.76 4.07 -14.84
CA ARG A 286 -24.78 4.57 -13.86
C ARG A 286 -23.43 3.89 -13.96
N ALA A 287 -23.43 2.56 -14.11
CA ALA A 287 -22.18 1.80 -14.31
C ALA A 287 -21.46 2.23 -15.59
N PHE A 288 -22.21 2.47 -16.65
CA PHE A 288 -21.68 2.93 -17.93
C PHE A 288 -21.13 4.36 -17.84
N GLU A 289 -21.82 5.26 -17.15
CA GLU A 289 -21.36 6.62 -16.89
C GLU A 289 -20.06 6.62 -16.06
N LEU A 290 -20.02 5.87 -14.96
CA LEU A 290 -18.83 5.73 -14.12
C LEU A 290 -17.64 5.16 -14.91
N ALA A 291 -17.87 4.13 -15.71
CA ALA A 291 -16.81 3.46 -16.49
C ALA A 291 -16.21 4.34 -17.60
N GLN A 292 -16.85 5.46 -17.96
CA GLN A 292 -16.28 6.48 -18.85
C GLN A 292 -15.30 7.42 -18.14
N ASP A 293 -15.36 7.51 -16.80
CA ASP A 293 -14.35 8.27 -16.06
C ASP A 293 -12.98 7.57 -16.21
N PRO A 294 -11.93 8.27 -16.67
CA PRO A 294 -10.61 7.67 -16.88
C PRO A 294 -10.00 7.11 -15.58
N ARG A 295 -10.49 7.57 -14.43
CA ARG A 295 -10.06 7.07 -13.10
C ARG A 295 -10.74 5.75 -12.71
N CYS A 296 -11.76 5.31 -13.45
CA CYS A 296 -12.46 4.07 -13.18
C CYS A 296 -11.75 2.88 -13.83
N SER A 297 -11.13 2.02 -13.02
CA SER A 297 -10.45 0.80 -13.49
C SER A 297 -11.38 -0.42 -13.52
N VAL A 298 -12.38 -0.47 -12.66
CA VAL A 298 -13.32 -1.58 -12.54
C VAL A 298 -14.69 -1.11 -12.06
N VAL A 299 -15.75 -1.72 -12.55
CA VAL A 299 -17.12 -1.60 -12.04
C VAL A 299 -17.62 -2.97 -11.57
N PHE A 300 -18.62 -2.97 -10.70
CA PHE A 300 -19.12 -4.22 -10.14
C PHE A 300 -20.57 -4.46 -10.59
N LEU A 301 -20.87 -5.72 -10.93
CA LEU A 301 -22.25 -6.16 -10.96
C LEU A 301 -22.87 -5.99 -9.57
N PRO A 302 -24.16 -5.69 -9.50
CA PRO A 302 -24.82 -5.64 -8.20
C PRO A 302 -24.66 -6.97 -7.44
N PHE A 303 -24.13 -6.90 -6.23
CA PHE A 303 -23.87 -8.11 -5.45
C PHE A 303 -25.13 -8.68 -4.73
N ASP A 304 -26.23 -7.98 -4.74
CA ASP A 304 -27.47 -8.44 -4.10
C ASP A 304 -28.44 -9.13 -5.09
N VAL A 305 -27.87 -9.79 -6.10
CA VAL A 305 -28.62 -10.60 -7.07
C VAL A 305 -28.90 -12.01 -6.55
N THR A 306 -29.24 -12.12 -5.27
CA THR A 306 -29.34 -13.39 -4.57
C THR A 306 -30.66 -13.52 -3.80
N ASN A 307 -31.02 -14.76 -3.49
CA ASN A 307 -32.16 -15.02 -2.64
C ASN A 307 -31.75 -14.83 -1.17
N SER A 308 -32.30 -13.84 -0.51
CA SER A 308 -32.01 -13.49 0.88
C SER A 308 -32.25 -14.62 1.90
N ASP A 309 -33.13 -15.57 1.57
CA ASP A 309 -33.47 -16.64 2.53
C ASP A 309 -32.52 -17.85 2.45
N ASN A 310 -31.87 -18.07 1.29
CA ASN A 310 -31.09 -19.28 1.05
C ASN A 310 -29.70 -19.03 0.44
N THR A 311 -29.36 -17.78 0.16
CA THR A 311 -28.05 -17.45 -0.44
C THR A 311 -27.78 -18.20 -1.75
N TYR A 312 -28.78 -18.31 -2.62
CA TYR A 312 -28.64 -18.80 -3.99
C TYR A 312 -28.63 -17.63 -4.95
N LEU A 313 -27.77 -17.70 -5.95
CA LEU A 313 -27.78 -16.77 -7.05
C LEU A 313 -29.17 -16.77 -7.72
N LEU A 314 -29.73 -15.59 -7.90
CA LEU A 314 -30.95 -15.42 -8.72
C LEU A 314 -30.54 -15.36 -10.20
N LYS A 315 -30.48 -16.53 -10.87
CA LYS A 315 -30.01 -16.67 -12.23
C LYS A 315 -30.65 -15.70 -13.22
N ASP A 316 -31.96 -15.57 -13.17
CA ASP A 316 -32.66 -14.69 -14.11
C ASP A 316 -32.29 -13.22 -13.89
N THR A 317 -32.17 -12.77 -12.66
CA THR A 317 -31.77 -11.40 -12.32
C THR A 317 -30.30 -11.16 -12.72
N SER A 318 -29.38 -12.09 -12.38
CA SER A 318 -27.98 -12.00 -12.75
C SER A 318 -27.79 -11.99 -14.28
N LYS A 319 -28.56 -12.82 -14.99
CA LYS A 319 -28.58 -12.84 -16.46
C LYS A 319 -29.06 -11.49 -17.03
N ALA A 320 -30.11 -10.90 -16.44
CA ALA A 320 -30.65 -9.63 -16.88
C ALA A 320 -29.65 -8.48 -16.71
N TYR A 321 -28.96 -8.37 -15.56
CA TYR A 321 -27.92 -7.37 -15.36
C TYR A 321 -26.73 -7.56 -16.31
N LEU A 322 -26.22 -8.78 -16.45
CA LEU A 322 -25.08 -9.06 -17.32
C LEU A 322 -25.43 -8.79 -18.80
N LYS A 323 -26.64 -9.17 -19.21
CA LYS A 323 -27.11 -8.86 -20.57
C LYS A 323 -27.26 -7.35 -20.77
N ALA A 324 -27.83 -6.61 -19.81
CA ALA A 324 -28.00 -5.16 -19.92
C ALA A 324 -26.64 -4.44 -20.04
N PHE A 325 -25.60 -4.87 -19.29
CA PHE A 325 -24.22 -4.35 -19.41
C PHE A 325 -23.65 -4.62 -20.81
N ALA A 326 -23.84 -5.84 -21.33
CA ALA A 326 -23.40 -6.19 -22.67
C ALA A 326 -24.17 -5.41 -23.75
N ASP A 327 -25.48 -5.34 -23.68
CA ASP A 327 -26.33 -4.60 -24.64
C ASP A 327 -25.95 -3.12 -24.66
N LYS A 328 -25.68 -2.49 -23.49
CA LYS A 328 -25.23 -1.10 -23.40
C LYS A 328 -23.85 -0.90 -24.04
N SER A 329 -22.93 -1.85 -23.83
CA SER A 329 -21.62 -1.86 -24.49
C SER A 329 -21.77 -1.95 -26.03
N LEU A 330 -22.54 -2.94 -26.50
CA LEU A 330 -22.76 -3.18 -27.93
C LEU A 330 -23.41 -1.96 -28.59
N ALA A 331 -24.39 -1.32 -27.94
CA ALA A 331 -25.08 -0.11 -28.43
C ALA A 331 -24.15 1.12 -28.47
N SER A 332 -23.04 1.14 -27.75
CA SER A 332 -22.11 2.27 -27.72
C SER A 332 -21.15 2.35 -28.91
N TYR A 333 -21.08 1.30 -29.74
CA TYR A 333 -20.18 1.28 -30.88
C TYR A 333 -20.44 2.47 -31.85
N GLY A 334 -19.37 3.15 -32.25
CA GLY A 334 -19.42 4.29 -33.14
C GLY A 334 -20.00 5.57 -32.55
N THR A 335 -20.26 5.62 -31.24
CA THR A 335 -20.65 6.84 -30.52
C THR A 335 -19.41 7.50 -29.90
N ASP A 336 -19.52 8.77 -29.50
CA ASP A 336 -18.46 9.50 -28.80
C ASP A 336 -18.13 8.87 -27.43
N THR A 337 -19.00 8.00 -26.91
CA THR A 337 -18.89 7.31 -25.62
C THR A 337 -18.71 5.80 -25.80
N GLN A 338 -18.09 5.37 -26.90
CA GLN A 338 -17.83 3.95 -27.16
C GLN A 338 -17.03 3.33 -26.01
N LEU A 339 -17.59 2.27 -25.39
CA LEU A 339 -17.01 1.63 -24.23
C LEU A 339 -17.44 0.15 -24.13
N ASN A 340 -16.49 -0.72 -23.91
CA ASN A 340 -16.74 -2.10 -23.48
C ASN A 340 -16.88 -2.14 -21.94
N LEU A 341 -18.08 -1.88 -21.43
CA LEU A 341 -18.40 -1.93 -20.00
C LEU A 341 -18.12 -3.32 -19.41
N VAL A 342 -18.46 -4.39 -20.17
CA VAL A 342 -18.27 -5.77 -19.71
C VAL A 342 -16.80 -6.09 -19.42
N GLY A 343 -15.90 -5.56 -20.24
CA GLY A 343 -14.45 -5.74 -20.06
C GLY A 343 -13.91 -5.12 -18.76
N LYS A 344 -14.59 -4.10 -18.22
CA LYS A 344 -14.26 -3.47 -16.93
C LYS A 344 -15.03 -4.06 -15.75
N THR A 345 -15.82 -5.12 -15.94
CA THR A 345 -16.76 -5.61 -14.92
C THR A 345 -16.21 -6.78 -14.12
N ARG A 346 -16.45 -6.75 -12.81
CA ARG A 346 -16.26 -7.86 -11.86
C ARG A 346 -17.55 -8.07 -11.07
N SER A 347 -17.59 -9.13 -10.29
CA SER A 347 -18.68 -9.45 -9.36
C SER A 347 -18.10 -9.64 -7.95
N TYR A 348 -18.87 -9.31 -6.93
CA TYR A 348 -18.56 -9.62 -5.54
C TYR A 348 -19.85 -9.93 -4.78
N PHE A 349 -20.04 -11.20 -4.42
CA PHE A 349 -21.22 -11.67 -3.70
C PHE A 349 -21.00 -11.58 -2.19
N THR A 350 -21.25 -10.43 -1.58
CA THR A 350 -20.98 -10.15 -0.16
C THR A 350 -21.64 -11.10 0.84
N PHE A 351 -22.69 -11.82 0.43
CA PHE A 351 -23.36 -12.82 1.30
C PHE A 351 -22.60 -14.16 1.40
N ILE A 352 -21.54 -14.36 0.62
CA ILE A 352 -20.61 -15.50 0.72
C ILE A 352 -19.28 -14.98 1.28
N ASP A 353 -19.33 -14.49 2.51
CA ASP A 353 -18.16 -13.89 3.15
C ASP A 353 -17.38 -14.92 3.94
N GLU A 354 -16.07 -14.94 3.76
CA GLU A 354 -15.09 -15.78 4.47
C GLU A 354 -15.49 -17.26 4.59
N PRO A 355 -15.79 -17.97 3.49
CA PRO A 355 -16.29 -19.35 3.53
C PRO A 355 -15.29 -20.35 4.12
N THR A 356 -14.00 -20.04 4.13
CA THR A 356 -12.97 -20.87 4.77
C THR A 356 -13.04 -20.80 6.29
N MET A 357 -13.41 -19.66 6.85
CA MET A 357 -13.68 -19.49 8.27
C MET A 357 -15.04 -20.08 8.69
N ASN A 358 -15.98 -20.14 7.74
CA ASN A 358 -17.28 -20.76 7.93
C ASN A 358 -17.54 -21.86 6.88
N PRO A 359 -17.01 -23.08 7.05
CA PRO A 359 -17.10 -24.14 6.04
C PRO A 359 -18.53 -24.56 5.67
N ALA A 360 -19.53 -24.20 6.45
CA ALA A 360 -20.93 -24.43 6.08
C ALA A 360 -21.36 -23.61 4.85
N LEU A 361 -20.60 -22.55 4.49
CA LEU A 361 -20.83 -21.75 3.30
C LEU A 361 -20.27 -22.39 2.02
N ILE A 362 -19.29 -23.28 2.10
CA ILE A 362 -18.60 -23.87 0.93
C ILE A 362 -19.58 -24.47 -0.10
N PRO A 363 -20.60 -25.27 0.28
CA PRO A 363 -21.56 -25.76 -0.70
C PRO A 363 -22.35 -24.65 -1.39
N ARG A 364 -22.52 -23.50 -0.73
CA ARG A 364 -23.20 -22.32 -1.32
C ARG A 364 -22.30 -21.63 -2.32
N VAL A 365 -21.01 -21.45 -2.01
CA VAL A 365 -19.99 -20.97 -2.96
C VAL A 365 -20.02 -21.81 -4.23
N ASN A 366 -19.86 -23.14 -4.10
CA ASN A 366 -19.81 -24.07 -5.24
C ASN A 366 -21.05 -23.97 -6.13
N ARG A 367 -22.21 -23.81 -5.51
CA ARG A 367 -23.45 -23.64 -6.25
C ARG A 367 -23.53 -22.29 -6.94
N ALA A 368 -23.21 -21.20 -6.24
CA ALA A 368 -23.25 -19.85 -6.81
C ALA A 368 -22.27 -19.72 -7.99
N MET A 369 -21.05 -20.24 -7.87
CA MET A 369 -20.04 -20.23 -8.94
C MET A 369 -20.51 -21.01 -10.16
N LYS A 370 -21.07 -22.20 -9.95
CA LYS A 370 -21.65 -23.01 -11.03
C LYS A 370 -22.80 -22.25 -11.73
N ASP A 371 -23.76 -21.73 -10.95
CA ASP A 371 -24.92 -21.01 -11.46
C ASP A 371 -24.50 -19.75 -12.24
N PHE A 372 -23.49 -19.03 -11.76
CA PHE A 372 -22.96 -17.86 -12.44
C PHE A 372 -22.19 -18.18 -13.72
N ALA A 373 -21.42 -19.25 -13.73
CA ALA A 373 -20.77 -19.75 -14.96
C ALA A 373 -21.80 -20.12 -16.04
N GLU A 374 -22.93 -20.76 -15.66
CA GLU A 374 -24.04 -21.04 -16.57
C GLU A 374 -24.67 -19.75 -17.11
N VAL A 375 -24.93 -18.75 -16.25
CA VAL A 375 -25.45 -17.43 -16.66
C VAL A 375 -24.52 -16.76 -17.68
N ARG A 376 -23.22 -16.70 -17.41
CA ARG A 376 -22.24 -16.11 -18.35
C ARG A 376 -22.26 -16.81 -19.71
N MET A 377 -22.31 -18.15 -19.71
CA MET A 377 -22.32 -18.93 -20.95
C MET A 377 -23.62 -18.72 -21.73
N ASP A 378 -24.76 -18.66 -21.05
CA ASP A 378 -26.05 -18.41 -21.66
C ASP A 378 -26.09 -17.02 -22.34
N VAL A 379 -25.67 -15.95 -21.64
CA VAL A 379 -25.62 -14.59 -22.19
C VAL A 379 -24.66 -14.53 -23.39
N LYS A 380 -23.47 -15.14 -23.26
CA LYS A 380 -22.50 -15.18 -24.36
C LYS A 380 -23.08 -15.86 -25.60
N ASN A 381 -23.70 -17.04 -25.44
CA ASN A 381 -24.25 -17.80 -26.56
C ASN A 381 -25.42 -17.05 -27.23
N GLU A 382 -26.27 -16.42 -26.46
CA GLU A 382 -27.37 -15.59 -26.95
C GLU A 382 -26.84 -14.43 -27.81
N LEU A 383 -25.91 -13.63 -27.28
CA LEU A 383 -25.35 -12.48 -28.01
C LEU A 383 -24.48 -12.91 -29.22
N GLN A 384 -23.79 -14.04 -29.13
CA GLN A 384 -23.05 -14.60 -30.28
C GLN A 384 -24.00 -14.95 -31.43
N ALA A 385 -25.14 -15.59 -31.11
CA ALA A 385 -26.13 -15.92 -32.12
C ALA A 385 -26.76 -14.65 -32.75
N GLU A 386 -27.01 -13.61 -31.95
CA GLU A 386 -27.47 -12.30 -32.41
C GLU A 386 -26.45 -11.65 -33.36
N LEU A 387 -25.14 -11.63 -32.98
CA LEU A 387 -24.08 -11.10 -33.81
C LEU A 387 -23.96 -11.88 -35.15
N ASP A 388 -23.94 -13.22 -35.08
CA ASP A 388 -23.82 -14.07 -36.27
C ASP A 388 -24.97 -13.89 -37.25
N ALA A 389 -26.17 -13.59 -36.76
CA ALA A 389 -27.36 -13.28 -37.57
C ALA A 389 -27.32 -11.87 -38.20
N ALA A 390 -26.63 -10.92 -37.54
CA ALA A 390 -26.64 -9.50 -37.90
C ALA A 390 -25.37 -9.00 -38.60
N LYS A 391 -24.29 -9.78 -38.64
CA LYS A 391 -22.98 -9.35 -39.12
C LYS A 391 -22.90 -9.02 -40.62
N GLU A 392 -23.90 -9.45 -41.41
CA GLU A 392 -23.92 -9.10 -42.81
C GLU A 392 -24.23 -7.58 -43.00
N GLY A 393 -23.21 -6.84 -43.48
CA GLY A 393 -23.29 -5.38 -43.63
C GLY A 393 -22.60 -4.57 -42.53
N MET A 394 -22.05 -5.20 -41.51
CA MET A 394 -21.18 -4.56 -40.50
C MET A 394 -19.76 -4.37 -41.04
N THR A 395 -19.05 -3.38 -40.53
CA THR A 395 -17.62 -3.21 -40.78
C THR A 395 -16.80 -4.24 -39.97
N GLU A 396 -15.56 -4.48 -40.38
CA GLU A 396 -14.64 -5.38 -39.67
C GLU A 396 -14.40 -4.89 -38.24
N ASP A 397 -14.17 -3.59 -38.05
CA ASP A 397 -13.96 -2.95 -36.75
C ASP A 397 -15.20 -3.10 -35.84
N GLU A 398 -16.40 -2.98 -36.39
CA GLU A 398 -17.65 -3.18 -35.65
C GLU A 398 -17.80 -4.63 -35.17
N ILE A 399 -17.48 -5.59 -36.01
CA ILE A 399 -17.52 -7.03 -35.67
C ILE A 399 -16.47 -7.32 -34.61
N GLU A 400 -15.27 -6.80 -34.74
CA GLU A 400 -14.18 -6.98 -33.76
C GLU A 400 -14.56 -6.42 -32.39
N PHE A 401 -15.07 -5.18 -32.33
CA PHE A 401 -15.52 -4.59 -31.07
C PHE A 401 -16.64 -5.41 -30.41
N LYS A 402 -17.67 -5.79 -31.18
CA LYS A 402 -18.79 -6.57 -30.65
C LYS A 402 -18.33 -7.96 -30.19
N GLN A 403 -17.42 -8.59 -30.93
CA GLN A 403 -16.87 -9.87 -30.56
C GLN A 403 -16.03 -9.77 -29.26
N ALA A 404 -15.29 -8.68 -29.06
CA ALA A 404 -14.55 -8.42 -27.82
C ALA A 404 -15.51 -8.30 -26.63
N VAL A 405 -16.61 -7.55 -26.75
CA VAL A 405 -17.64 -7.44 -25.69
C VAL A 405 -18.19 -8.83 -25.34
N ILE A 406 -18.56 -9.64 -26.36
CA ILE A 406 -19.12 -10.99 -26.14
C ILE A 406 -18.10 -11.92 -25.48
N ASN A 407 -16.85 -11.84 -25.87
CA ASN A 407 -15.78 -12.66 -25.27
C ASN A 407 -15.51 -12.27 -23.81
N ASP A 408 -15.59 -10.99 -23.48
CA ASP A 408 -15.34 -10.46 -22.14
C ASP A 408 -16.43 -10.84 -21.13
N ILE A 409 -17.62 -11.30 -21.57
CA ILE A 409 -18.64 -11.87 -20.68
C ILE A 409 -18.06 -12.98 -19.79
N LEU A 410 -17.18 -13.81 -20.32
CA LEU A 410 -16.54 -14.88 -19.55
C LEU A 410 -15.45 -14.37 -18.58
N LYS A 411 -15.00 -13.11 -18.72
CA LYS A 411 -14.04 -12.47 -17.83
C LYS A 411 -14.70 -11.77 -16.64
N VAL A 412 -16.05 -11.68 -16.63
CA VAL A 412 -16.79 -11.21 -15.46
C VAL A 412 -16.74 -12.30 -14.39
N ARG A 413 -15.79 -12.17 -13.47
CA ARG A 413 -15.51 -13.17 -12.45
C ARG A 413 -15.96 -12.69 -11.09
N ASP A 414 -16.31 -13.62 -10.19
CA ASP A 414 -16.72 -13.30 -8.83
C ASP A 414 -15.53 -13.38 -7.87
N ILE A 415 -15.46 -12.39 -6.98
CA ILE A 415 -14.44 -12.31 -5.91
C ILE A 415 -14.98 -13.04 -4.69
N VAL A 416 -14.24 -14.05 -4.20
CA VAL A 416 -14.57 -14.78 -2.97
C VAL A 416 -13.53 -14.47 -1.91
N THR A 417 -13.97 -13.89 -0.78
CA THR A 417 -13.09 -13.59 0.36
C THR A 417 -12.58 -14.87 1.03
N GLY A 418 -11.30 -14.90 1.31
CA GLY A 418 -10.58 -16.02 1.93
C GLY A 418 -9.56 -16.69 1.02
N PRO A 419 -8.69 -17.52 1.62
CA PRO A 419 -7.65 -18.26 0.90
C PRO A 419 -8.24 -19.39 0.05
N HIS A 420 -7.40 -19.92 -0.85
CA HIS A 420 -7.75 -21.10 -1.62
C HIS A 420 -8.13 -22.28 -0.72
N ASP A 421 -9.16 -23.02 -1.13
CA ASP A 421 -9.60 -24.23 -0.46
C ASP A 421 -10.07 -25.26 -1.52
N ASP A 422 -9.45 -26.45 -1.55
CA ASP A 422 -9.77 -27.53 -2.50
C ASP A 422 -11.26 -27.93 -2.51
N ARG A 423 -11.97 -27.64 -1.44
CA ARG A 423 -13.42 -27.90 -1.34
C ARG A 423 -14.27 -26.89 -2.09
N MET A 424 -13.69 -25.72 -2.44
CA MET A 424 -14.35 -24.70 -3.25
C MET A 424 -14.09 -24.98 -4.74
N THR A 425 -15.16 -25.09 -5.52
CA THR A 425 -15.08 -25.41 -6.94
C THR A 425 -15.63 -24.27 -7.78
N GLY A 426 -14.95 -23.95 -8.87
CA GLY A 426 -15.36 -22.91 -9.81
C GLY A 426 -15.07 -21.48 -9.34
N VAL A 427 -14.35 -21.28 -8.24
CA VAL A 427 -13.85 -19.97 -7.82
C VAL A 427 -12.71 -19.57 -8.75
N GLU A 428 -12.79 -18.37 -9.30
CA GLU A 428 -11.83 -17.84 -10.27
C GLU A 428 -11.00 -16.69 -9.67
N ILE A 429 -11.48 -16.04 -8.59
CA ILE A 429 -10.75 -14.99 -7.87
C ILE A 429 -10.84 -15.30 -6.37
N TYR A 430 -9.72 -15.63 -5.78
CA TYR A 430 -9.57 -15.71 -4.33
C TYR A 430 -9.06 -14.38 -3.79
N CYS A 431 -9.65 -13.95 -2.67
CA CYS A 431 -9.30 -12.71 -1.99
C CYS A 431 -9.00 -13.01 -0.50
N PRO A 432 -7.82 -13.56 -0.16
CA PRO A 432 -7.42 -13.82 1.22
C PRO A 432 -7.13 -12.53 1.99
N LEU A 433 -7.11 -12.60 3.31
CA LEU A 433 -6.45 -11.58 4.13
C LEU A 433 -4.98 -11.46 3.71
N ILE A 434 -4.45 -10.24 3.78
CA ILE A 434 -3.09 -9.98 3.28
C ILE A 434 -2.00 -10.79 3.99
N ASP A 435 -2.19 -11.17 5.27
CA ASP A 435 -1.29 -12.07 6.00
C ASP A 435 -1.44 -13.53 5.60
N GLU A 436 -2.64 -13.97 5.21
CA GLU A 436 -2.86 -15.31 4.67
C GLU A 436 -2.18 -15.50 3.31
N TYR A 437 -1.98 -14.40 2.56
CA TYR A 437 -1.23 -14.42 1.31
C TYR A 437 0.25 -14.83 1.51
N ASP A 438 0.83 -14.58 2.68
CA ASP A 438 2.19 -15.03 3.03
C ASP A 438 2.31 -16.54 3.15
N ASN A 439 1.21 -17.26 3.31
CA ASN A 439 1.22 -18.71 3.29
C ASN A 439 1.61 -19.18 1.86
N GLU A 440 2.72 -19.91 1.77
CA GLU A 440 3.27 -20.43 0.52
C GLU A 440 2.24 -21.22 -0.29
N LYS A 441 1.42 -22.03 0.39
CA LYS A 441 0.32 -22.77 -0.23
C LYS A 441 -0.63 -21.84 -0.98
N ASN A 442 -1.00 -20.69 -0.42
CA ASN A 442 -1.85 -19.74 -1.08
C ASN A 442 -1.17 -19.09 -2.30
N ARG A 443 0.15 -18.89 -2.27
CA ARG A 443 0.90 -18.33 -3.41
C ARG A 443 1.08 -19.36 -4.54
N GLU A 444 1.36 -20.61 -4.22
CA GLU A 444 1.60 -21.68 -5.21
C GLU A 444 0.31 -22.18 -5.87
N GLU A 445 -0.81 -22.15 -5.14
CA GLU A 445 -2.12 -22.60 -5.65
C GLU A 445 -2.82 -21.57 -6.53
N TYR A 446 -2.33 -20.34 -6.59
CA TYR A 446 -2.72 -19.39 -7.63
C TYR A 446 -2.06 -19.81 -8.93
N ALA A 447 -2.76 -20.58 -9.77
CA ALA A 447 -2.30 -20.89 -11.13
C ALA A 447 -1.93 -19.58 -11.86
N GLU A 448 -0.98 -19.62 -12.78
CA GLU A 448 -0.49 -18.44 -13.51
C GLU A 448 -1.61 -17.62 -14.16
N ASP A 449 -2.73 -18.24 -14.49
CA ASP A 449 -3.89 -17.63 -15.15
C ASP A 449 -4.99 -17.12 -14.20
N VAL A 450 -4.83 -17.26 -12.87
CA VAL A 450 -5.85 -16.84 -11.90
C VAL A 450 -5.58 -15.40 -11.45
N GLU A 451 -6.61 -14.56 -11.55
CA GLU A 451 -6.58 -13.20 -11.05
C GLU A 451 -6.50 -13.20 -9.52
N ARG A 452 -5.55 -12.45 -8.96
CA ARG A 452 -5.24 -12.43 -7.52
C ARG A 452 -5.74 -11.15 -6.90
N TRP A 453 -6.43 -11.31 -5.77
CA TRP A 453 -6.90 -10.21 -4.92
C TRP A 453 -6.49 -10.46 -3.48
N TRP A 454 -6.57 -9.47 -2.63
CA TRP A 454 -6.48 -9.57 -1.18
C TRP A 454 -7.31 -8.50 -0.49
N TYR A 455 -7.44 -8.59 0.82
CA TYR A 455 -8.11 -7.56 1.62
C TYR A 455 -7.48 -7.40 2.99
N THR A 456 -7.83 -6.30 3.66
CA THR A 456 -7.58 -6.03 5.07
C THR A 456 -8.89 -5.64 5.75
N ALA A 457 -9.00 -5.89 7.06
CA ALA A 457 -10.17 -5.57 7.87
C ALA A 457 -9.74 -5.23 9.32
N VAL A 458 -10.46 -5.74 10.32
CA VAL A 458 -10.08 -5.72 11.73
C VAL A 458 -8.73 -6.41 12.00
N GLY A 459 -8.29 -7.24 11.13
CA GLY A 459 -6.99 -7.88 10.96
C GLY A 459 -6.54 -7.85 9.50
N PRO A 460 -5.28 -8.21 9.24
CA PRO A 460 -4.25 -8.46 10.23
C PRO A 460 -3.74 -7.19 10.91
N ARG A 461 -2.91 -7.36 11.94
CA ARG A 461 -2.26 -6.26 12.67
C ARG A 461 -0.77 -6.25 12.35
N TYR A 462 -0.09 -5.20 12.79
CA TYR A 462 1.36 -5.12 12.69
C TYR A 462 2.04 -6.49 13.03
N PRO A 463 3.02 -6.95 12.25
CA PRO A 463 3.73 -6.21 11.19
C PRO A 463 3.04 -6.17 9.82
N TYR A 464 1.89 -6.80 9.68
CA TYR A 464 1.15 -6.76 8.42
C TYR A 464 0.48 -5.39 8.19
N PRO A 465 0.34 -4.97 6.94
CA PRO A 465 -0.23 -3.68 6.63
C PRO A 465 -1.75 -3.64 6.84
N GLY A 466 -2.25 -2.45 7.14
CA GLY A 466 -3.68 -2.21 7.37
C GLY A 466 -3.98 -0.72 7.49
N TYR A 467 -5.25 -0.42 7.70
CA TYR A 467 -5.77 0.95 7.70
C TYR A 467 -6.17 1.45 9.09
N HIS A 468 -5.54 0.98 10.16
CA HIS A 468 -5.90 1.34 11.53
C HIS A 468 -5.40 2.75 11.93
N ILE A 469 -6.22 3.49 12.70
CA ILE A 469 -5.86 4.82 13.19
C ILE A 469 -4.66 4.77 14.14
N ASP A 470 -4.60 3.74 14.98
CA ASP A 470 -3.56 3.57 16.01
C ASP A 470 -2.28 2.87 15.51
N ASN A 471 -2.16 2.60 14.21
CA ASN A 471 -0.88 2.35 13.58
C ASN A 471 -0.12 3.68 13.48
N THR A 472 1.12 3.72 13.97
CA THR A 472 1.91 4.95 14.05
C THR A 472 2.46 5.42 12.71
N SER A 473 2.59 4.53 11.71
CA SER A 473 3.09 4.84 10.37
C SER A 473 2.01 4.68 9.30
N LEU A 474 1.95 5.62 8.37
CA LEU A 474 1.12 5.53 7.16
C LEU A 474 1.79 4.70 6.06
N LEU A 475 3.08 4.40 6.17
CA LEU A 475 3.79 3.48 5.25
C LEU A 475 3.12 2.11 5.19
N SER A 476 2.52 1.67 6.30
CA SER A 476 1.71 0.45 6.35
C SER A 476 0.62 0.42 5.27
N ALA A 477 -0.15 1.49 5.12
CA ALA A 477 -1.19 1.60 4.10
C ALA A 477 -0.63 1.82 2.69
N ARG A 478 0.43 2.63 2.55
CA ARG A 478 1.05 3.00 1.27
C ARG A 478 1.71 1.80 0.59
N LEU A 479 2.39 0.94 1.33
CA LEU A 479 3.15 -0.20 0.82
C LEU A 479 2.29 -1.39 0.35
N ILE A 480 0.99 -1.42 0.65
CA ILE A 480 0.07 -2.44 0.10
C ILE A 480 0.16 -2.45 -1.43
N SER A 481 0.18 -1.28 -2.06
CA SER A 481 0.23 -1.16 -3.52
C SER A 481 1.59 -1.53 -4.11
N TRP A 482 2.69 -1.31 -3.38
CA TRP A 482 4.01 -1.82 -3.75
C TRP A 482 4.04 -3.35 -3.78
N MET A 483 3.52 -3.98 -2.73
CA MET A 483 3.39 -5.45 -2.66
C MET A 483 2.47 -5.99 -3.77
N GLN A 484 1.38 -5.27 -4.12
CA GLN A 484 0.53 -5.63 -5.25
C GLN A 484 1.34 -5.72 -6.56
N SER A 485 2.22 -4.74 -6.81
CA SER A 485 3.10 -4.74 -7.99
C SER A 485 4.11 -5.89 -7.97
N GLU A 486 4.69 -6.21 -6.81
CA GLU A 486 5.67 -7.30 -6.67
C GLU A 486 5.05 -8.67 -6.87
N TYR A 487 3.89 -8.91 -6.26
CA TYR A 487 3.26 -10.23 -6.24
C TYR A 487 2.23 -10.43 -7.35
N ASP A 488 2.12 -9.49 -8.29
CA ASP A 488 1.13 -9.49 -9.37
C ASP A 488 -0.32 -9.63 -8.84
N VAL A 489 -0.60 -8.99 -7.70
CA VAL A 489 -1.94 -8.92 -7.13
C VAL A 489 -2.71 -7.78 -7.80
N VAL A 490 -3.73 -8.15 -8.55
CA VAL A 490 -4.48 -7.21 -9.41
C VAL A 490 -5.37 -6.29 -8.60
N GLY A 491 -5.95 -6.80 -7.51
CA GLY A 491 -6.97 -6.05 -6.78
C GLY A 491 -6.84 -6.07 -5.26
N ASN A 492 -7.40 -5.03 -4.65
CA ASN A 492 -7.50 -4.85 -3.21
C ASN A 492 -8.94 -4.54 -2.82
N LEU A 493 -9.47 -5.28 -1.84
CA LEU A 493 -10.83 -5.08 -1.34
C LEU A 493 -10.79 -4.47 0.06
N TYR A 494 -11.73 -3.55 0.34
CA TYR A 494 -11.98 -3.06 1.69
C TYR A 494 -13.48 -3.01 1.97
N TRP A 495 -13.89 -3.66 3.03
CA TRP A 495 -15.26 -4.01 3.32
C TRP A 495 -16.20 -2.83 3.66
N ALA A 496 -15.68 -1.68 4.09
CA ALA A 496 -16.46 -0.46 4.27
C ALA A 496 -15.56 0.79 4.41
N THR A 497 -16.01 1.94 3.90
CA THR A 497 -15.27 3.21 3.95
C THR A 497 -15.94 4.30 4.77
N ASN A 498 -17.19 4.12 5.16
CA ASN A 498 -17.99 5.10 5.88
C ASN A 498 -18.97 4.46 6.87
N LEU A 499 -18.65 3.29 7.35
CA LEU A 499 -19.53 2.56 8.26
C LEU A 499 -19.36 3.11 9.68
N TYR A 500 -20.24 4.02 10.11
CA TYR A 500 -20.22 4.69 11.42
C TYR A 500 -21.13 4.03 12.46
N ASN A 501 -21.91 3.00 12.07
CA ASN A 501 -22.87 2.34 12.94
C ASN A 501 -22.28 1.15 13.68
N ALA A 502 -22.64 0.99 14.95
CA ALA A 502 -22.58 -0.30 15.59
C ALA A 502 -23.68 -1.23 15.01
N TYR A 503 -23.42 -2.54 14.93
CA TYR A 503 -24.40 -3.50 14.39
C TYR A 503 -25.67 -3.67 15.26
N SER A 504 -25.78 -3.03 16.42
CA SER A 504 -27.00 -3.10 17.20
C SER A 504 -27.90 -1.90 16.95
N VAL A 505 -29.14 -2.16 16.63
CA VAL A 505 -30.19 -1.17 16.34
C VAL A 505 -30.50 -0.26 17.56
N GLU A 506 -29.90 -0.53 18.70
CA GLU A 506 -30.17 0.15 19.98
C GLU A 506 -29.03 1.12 20.37
N GLU A 507 -27.86 1.01 19.78
CA GLU A 507 -26.76 1.96 20.00
C GLU A 507 -26.80 3.06 18.94
N PHE A 508 -27.03 4.29 19.39
CA PHE A 508 -26.96 5.47 18.57
C PHE A 508 -25.56 5.61 17.94
N ILE A 509 -25.52 6.15 16.71
CA ILE A 509 -24.27 6.49 16.04
C ILE A 509 -23.51 7.45 16.89
N GLU A 510 -22.35 7.02 17.33
CA GLU A 510 -21.37 7.90 17.92
C GLU A 510 -20.67 8.63 16.77
N ASP A 511 -20.43 9.92 16.94
CA ASP A 511 -19.72 10.74 15.96
C ASP A 511 -18.32 10.15 15.73
N PRO A 512 -17.94 9.71 14.50
CA PRO A 512 -16.63 9.09 14.24
C PRO A 512 -15.44 10.02 14.53
N TYR A 513 -15.67 11.33 14.59
CA TYR A 513 -14.66 12.29 15.00
C TYR A 513 -14.29 12.18 16.51
N ASP A 514 -15.15 11.61 17.31
CA ASP A 514 -14.96 11.47 18.75
C ASP A 514 -14.82 9.98 19.17
N PHE A 515 -15.26 9.03 18.31
CA PHE A 515 -15.28 7.60 18.61
C PHE A 515 -14.60 6.78 17.51
N PRO A 516 -13.28 6.49 17.66
CA PRO A 516 -12.52 5.79 16.62
C PRO A 516 -12.84 4.30 16.49
N ARG A 517 -13.52 3.70 17.50
CA ARG A 517 -13.86 2.28 17.49
C ARG A 517 -15.34 2.07 17.29
N ARG A 518 -15.62 1.16 16.41
CA ARG A 518 -16.94 0.81 16.03
C ARG A 518 -17.51 -0.46 16.65
N TYR A 519 -16.65 -1.39 16.97
CA TYR A 519 -17.05 -2.70 17.47
C TYR A 519 -16.67 -2.92 18.92
N SER A 520 -17.63 -3.39 19.71
CA SER A 520 -17.36 -4.19 20.91
C SER A 520 -16.95 -5.63 20.56
N PHE A 521 -17.16 -6.01 19.29
CA PHE A 521 -16.88 -7.35 18.76
C PHE A 521 -15.39 -7.61 18.58
N ALA A 522 -14.91 -8.77 19.05
CA ALA A 522 -13.50 -9.22 18.95
C ALA A 522 -12.45 -8.20 19.38
N GLY A 523 -12.86 -7.21 20.17
CA GLY A 523 -11.96 -6.17 20.65
C GLY A 523 -11.81 -4.98 19.73
N GLY A 524 -12.48 -4.91 18.58
CA GLY A 524 -12.52 -3.77 17.64
C GLY A 524 -11.17 -3.26 17.20
N ALA A 525 -11.11 -2.62 16.05
CA ALA A 525 -9.94 -1.88 15.59
C ALA A 525 -10.30 -0.40 15.42
N ASN A 526 -9.36 0.49 15.73
CA ASN A 526 -9.60 1.91 15.59
C ASN A 526 -9.55 2.29 14.12
N GLY A 527 -10.66 2.80 13.59
CA GLY A 527 -10.78 3.24 12.20
C GLY A 527 -11.11 2.14 11.18
N ASP A 528 -11.26 0.88 11.62
CA ASP A 528 -11.72 -0.19 10.74
C ASP A 528 -13.17 0.04 10.30
N GLY A 529 -13.45 -0.17 9.02
CA GLY A 529 -14.75 0.07 8.40
C GLY A 529 -15.05 1.54 8.08
N PHE A 530 -14.16 2.47 8.34
CA PHE A 530 -14.28 3.84 7.84
C PHE A 530 -12.94 4.49 7.54
N LEU A 531 -12.88 5.16 6.40
CA LEU A 531 -11.75 5.96 5.91
C LEU A 531 -12.17 7.42 5.68
N PHE A 532 -13.45 7.63 5.46
CA PHE A 532 -14.08 8.94 5.39
C PHE A 532 -14.72 9.33 6.73
N TYR A 533 -14.91 10.62 6.91
CA TYR A 533 -15.64 11.25 7.99
C TYR A 533 -16.85 12.03 7.44
N PRO A 534 -17.96 12.16 8.18
CA PRO A 534 -19.12 12.90 7.71
C PRO A 534 -18.80 14.38 7.46
N GLY A 535 -19.09 14.89 6.26
CA GLY A 535 -18.84 16.29 5.91
C GLY A 535 -19.80 17.28 6.58
N LYS A 536 -20.97 16.81 6.99
CA LYS A 536 -22.02 17.64 7.60
C LYS A 536 -21.52 18.45 8.81
N ARG A 537 -20.59 17.93 9.59
CA ARG A 537 -20.01 18.64 10.73
C ARG A 537 -19.38 19.97 10.34
N TYR A 538 -18.87 20.08 9.12
CA TYR A 538 -18.15 21.24 8.60
C TYR A 538 -18.88 21.93 7.45
N ASP A 539 -20.18 21.64 7.26
CA ASP A 539 -21.01 22.11 6.14
C ASP A 539 -20.42 21.76 4.77
N VAL A 540 -19.73 20.63 4.68
CA VAL A 540 -19.25 20.03 3.43
C VAL A 540 -20.33 19.06 2.90
N PHE A 541 -20.73 19.24 1.66
CA PHE A 541 -21.56 18.23 0.98
C PHE A 541 -20.67 17.10 0.47
N GLY A 542 -20.86 15.90 1.00
CA GLY A 542 -19.97 14.77 0.79
C GLY A 542 -18.97 14.56 1.93
N PRO A 543 -18.01 13.65 1.78
CA PRO A 543 -17.13 13.25 2.88
C PRO A 543 -15.99 14.23 3.16
N VAL A 544 -15.48 14.17 4.39
CA VAL A 544 -14.14 14.62 4.76
C VAL A 544 -13.19 13.41 4.72
N GLY A 545 -12.08 13.54 4.02
CA GLY A 545 -11.07 12.47 3.89
C GLY A 545 -10.21 12.30 5.14
N SER A 546 -9.35 11.28 5.11
CA SER A 546 -8.37 11.00 6.16
C SER A 546 -6.94 10.96 5.62
N ILE A 547 -5.96 11.06 6.53
CA ILE A 547 -4.55 10.86 6.17
C ILE A 547 -4.28 9.44 5.64
N ARG A 548 -5.09 8.45 6.04
CA ARG A 548 -5.03 7.08 5.55
C ARG A 548 -5.38 7.00 4.06
N LEU A 549 -6.41 7.73 3.62
CA LEU A 549 -6.77 7.82 2.20
C LEU A 549 -5.68 8.47 1.36
N GLN A 550 -4.99 9.49 1.89
CA GLN A 550 -3.84 10.10 1.21
C GLN A 550 -2.75 9.04 0.97
N ALA A 551 -2.38 8.28 2.01
CA ALA A 551 -1.36 7.24 1.90
C ALA A 551 -1.74 6.11 0.92
N ILE A 552 -3.02 5.72 0.88
CA ILE A 552 -3.52 4.73 -0.08
C ILE A 552 -3.41 5.26 -1.50
N ARG A 553 -3.84 6.50 -1.75
CA ARG A 553 -3.73 7.15 -3.06
C ARG A 553 -2.28 7.23 -3.54
N ASP A 554 -1.38 7.72 -2.69
CA ASP A 554 0.03 7.89 -3.02
C ASP A 554 0.67 6.53 -3.35
N GLY A 555 0.32 5.45 -2.61
CA GLY A 555 0.73 4.09 -2.94
C GLY A 555 0.18 3.57 -4.28
N LEU A 556 -1.07 3.91 -4.64
CA LEU A 556 -1.66 3.54 -5.92
C LEU A 556 -1.03 4.32 -7.09
N GLU A 557 -0.55 5.55 -6.87
CA GLU A 557 0.23 6.30 -7.85
C GLU A 557 1.58 5.64 -8.10
N GLU A 558 2.27 5.25 -7.04
CA GLU A 558 3.54 4.50 -7.13
C GLU A 558 3.35 3.13 -7.82
N TYR A 559 2.21 2.45 -7.60
CA TYR A 559 1.87 1.23 -8.33
C TYR A 559 1.86 1.44 -9.85
N GLU A 560 1.30 2.56 -10.33
CA GLU A 560 1.29 2.86 -11.77
C GLU A 560 2.71 3.13 -12.31
N VAL A 561 3.57 3.77 -11.52
CA VAL A 561 4.98 3.97 -11.89
C VAL A 561 5.71 2.63 -11.96
N LEU A 562 5.56 1.79 -10.92
CA LEU A 562 6.16 0.45 -10.86
C LEU A 562 5.72 -0.42 -12.03
N ARG A 563 4.42 -0.42 -12.35
CA ARG A 563 3.85 -1.16 -13.48
C ARG A 563 4.42 -0.69 -14.82
N ALA A 564 4.45 0.62 -15.05
CA ALA A 564 4.98 1.19 -16.30
C ALA A 564 6.47 0.87 -16.48
N VAL A 565 7.26 0.99 -15.40
CA VAL A 565 8.68 0.62 -15.42
C VAL A 565 8.85 -0.86 -15.73
N LYS A 566 8.07 -1.75 -15.09
CA LYS A 566 8.08 -3.21 -15.34
C LYS A 566 7.80 -3.54 -16.81
N GLU A 567 6.79 -2.91 -17.41
CA GLU A 567 6.45 -3.09 -18.83
C GLU A 567 7.56 -2.61 -19.77
N ILE A 568 8.16 -1.45 -19.51
CA ILE A 568 9.27 -0.92 -20.30
C ILE A 568 10.47 -1.85 -20.22
N TYR A 569 10.80 -2.37 -19.04
CA TYR A 569 11.90 -3.33 -18.84
C TYR A 569 11.66 -4.60 -19.65
N ALA A 570 10.45 -5.15 -19.65
CA ALA A 570 10.09 -6.33 -20.43
C ALA A 570 10.26 -6.06 -21.95
N GLY A 571 9.83 -4.90 -22.43
CA GLY A 571 9.99 -4.50 -23.82
C GLY A 571 11.46 -4.35 -24.24
N ILE A 572 12.31 -3.80 -23.35
CA ILE A 572 13.76 -3.71 -23.60
C ILE A 572 14.38 -5.10 -23.63
N ASP A 573 14.06 -6.01 -22.68
CA ASP A 573 14.58 -7.38 -22.65
C ASP A 573 14.24 -8.15 -23.92
N GLU A 574 13.01 -8.02 -24.42
CA GLU A 574 12.59 -8.59 -25.69
C GLU A 574 13.40 -8.00 -26.85
N ALA A 575 13.54 -6.68 -26.91
CA ALA A 575 14.25 -5.99 -28.01
C ALA A 575 15.74 -6.35 -28.10
N ILE A 576 16.42 -6.60 -26.96
CA ILE A 576 17.83 -7.01 -26.93
C ILE A 576 18.04 -8.53 -27.04
N GLY A 577 16.97 -9.36 -27.04
CA GLY A 577 17.04 -10.80 -27.26
C GLY A 577 17.06 -11.66 -26.01
N SER A 578 16.42 -11.23 -24.93
CA SER A 578 16.08 -12.04 -23.71
C SER A 578 17.21 -12.94 -23.16
N GLY A 579 18.42 -12.39 -22.98
CA GLY A 579 19.57 -13.12 -22.43
C GLY A 579 20.28 -14.08 -23.39
N GLY A 580 19.79 -14.22 -24.63
CA GLY A 580 20.50 -14.93 -25.71
C GLY A 580 21.32 -13.99 -26.61
N ASN A 581 21.51 -12.74 -26.21
CA ASN A 581 22.27 -11.73 -26.94
C ASN A 581 23.79 -11.90 -26.75
N GLU A 582 24.57 -11.21 -27.62
CA GLU A 582 26.03 -11.26 -27.61
C GLU A 582 26.74 -10.87 -26.33
N HIS A 583 26.03 -10.20 -25.42
CA HIS A 583 26.57 -9.77 -24.13
C HIS A 583 26.05 -10.60 -22.95
N ASN A 584 25.19 -11.59 -23.19
CA ASN A 584 24.57 -12.47 -22.19
C ASN A 584 23.94 -11.67 -21.04
N VAL A 585 23.18 -10.64 -21.38
CA VAL A 585 22.50 -9.73 -20.43
C VAL A 585 21.00 -9.92 -20.55
N ARG A 586 20.32 -9.90 -19.41
CA ARG A 586 18.87 -9.78 -19.27
C ARG A 586 18.50 -8.47 -18.60
N VAL A 587 17.33 -7.97 -18.92
CA VAL A 587 16.71 -6.83 -18.26
C VAL A 587 15.51 -7.34 -17.46
N ASN A 588 15.72 -7.52 -16.17
CA ASN A 588 14.68 -8.04 -15.27
C ASN A 588 14.38 -6.99 -14.19
N PHE A 589 13.18 -6.43 -14.20
CA PHE A 589 12.79 -5.43 -13.21
C PHE A 589 12.79 -5.99 -11.77
N SER A 590 12.45 -7.28 -11.61
CA SER A 590 12.43 -7.93 -10.28
C SER A 590 13.76 -7.83 -9.53
N ASP A 591 14.90 -7.87 -10.25
CA ASP A 591 16.23 -7.79 -9.63
C ASP A 591 16.52 -6.39 -9.07
N VAL A 592 16.05 -5.34 -9.75
CA VAL A 592 16.17 -3.95 -9.29
C VAL A 592 15.10 -3.63 -8.25
N TYR A 593 13.87 -4.14 -8.45
CA TYR A 593 12.77 -3.98 -7.52
C TYR A 593 13.10 -4.54 -6.14
N LYS A 594 13.67 -5.74 -6.10
CA LYS A 594 14.08 -6.36 -4.84
C LYS A 594 15.02 -5.46 -4.03
N ARG A 595 15.89 -4.72 -4.69
CA ARG A 595 16.81 -3.78 -4.04
C ARG A 595 16.07 -2.61 -3.36
N MET A 596 14.91 -2.19 -3.89
CA MET A 596 14.05 -1.19 -3.26
C MET A 596 13.22 -1.81 -2.12
N SER A 597 12.60 -2.96 -2.38
CA SER A 597 11.58 -3.55 -1.50
C SER A 597 12.16 -4.26 -0.27
N GLU A 598 13.37 -4.81 -0.36
CA GLU A 598 13.96 -5.64 0.71
C GLU A 598 14.19 -4.92 2.04
N ASN A 599 14.25 -3.58 2.04
CA ASN A 599 14.31 -2.76 3.24
C ASN A 599 12.95 -2.19 3.66
N LEU A 600 11.90 -2.47 2.89
CA LEU A 600 10.54 -1.98 3.13
C LEU A 600 9.68 -3.06 3.79
N TYR A 601 9.74 -4.28 3.27
CA TYR A 601 8.94 -5.40 3.76
C TYR A 601 9.56 -6.75 3.40
N SER A 602 9.04 -7.80 4.01
CA SER A 602 9.38 -9.19 3.69
C SER A 602 8.10 -10.02 3.67
N GLY A 603 7.82 -10.68 2.54
CA GLY A 603 6.49 -11.20 2.31
C GLY A 603 5.49 -10.04 2.36
N THR A 604 4.43 -10.16 3.13
CA THR A 604 3.47 -9.07 3.36
C THR A 604 3.68 -8.33 4.70
N SER A 605 4.79 -8.56 5.38
CA SER A 605 5.12 -7.90 6.65
C SER A 605 5.98 -6.66 6.43
N VAL A 606 5.55 -5.52 6.96
CA VAL A 606 6.23 -4.22 6.83
C VAL A 606 7.23 -3.99 7.96
N TYR A 607 8.48 -3.69 7.62
CA TYR A 607 9.59 -3.45 8.55
C TYR A 607 10.45 -2.27 8.12
N THR A 608 9.86 -1.12 7.82
CA THR A 608 10.64 -0.01 7.25
C THR A 608 10.78 1.20 8.15
N THR A 609 11.79 2.04 7.94
CA THR A 609 11.93 3.41 8.44
C THR A 609 11.57 4.41 7.36
N GLN A 610 11.45 5.67 7.77
CA GLN A 610 11.28 6.76 6.82
C GLN A 610 12.48 6.86 5.87
N ASP A 611 13.68 6.72 6.37
CA ASP A 611 14.90 6.87 5.56
C ASP A 611 14.98 5.80 4.46
N TYR A 612 14.64 4.54 4.77
CA TYR A 612 14.59 3.49 3.73
C TYR A 612 13.49 3.71 2.70
N PHE A 613 12.36 4.24 3.16
CA PHE A 613 11.29 4.59 2.24
C PHE A 613 11.68 5.75 1.33
N ASP A 614 12.32 6.79 1.88
CA ASP A 614 12.83 7.93 1.11
C ASP A 614 13.84 7.45 0.05
N GLU A 615 14.75 6.53 0.41
CA GLU A 615 15.71 5.94 -0.55
C GLU A 615 15.02 5.12 -1.65
N ALA A 616 14.03 4.31 -1.29
CA ALA A 616 13.28 3.52 -2.26
C ALA A 616 12.46 4.41 -3.21
N GLN A 617 11.84 5.46 -2.69
CA GLN A 617 11.09 6.44 -3.47
C GLN A 617 12.03 7.23 -4.40
N ASP A 618 13.20 7.63 -3.93
CA ASP A 618 14.24 8.26 -4.77
C ASP A 618 14.68 7.33 -5.91
N LEU A 619 14.90 6.06 -5.62
CA LEU A 619 15.28 5.09 -6.65
C LEU A 619 14.13 4.86 -7.64
N LEU A 620 12.89 4.73 -7.17
CA LEU A 620 11.72 4.61 -8.03
C LEU A 620 11.59 5.82 -8.97
N GLY A 621 11.77 7.04 -8.45
CA GLY A 621 11.77 8.26 -9.23
C GLY A 621 12.85 8.28 -10.32
N ASN A 622 14.07 7.87 -9.97
CA ASN A 622 15.19 7.75 -10.94
C ASN A 622 14.89 6.70 -12.02
N LEU A 623 14.35 5.54 -11.63
CA LEU A 623 13.98 4.50 -12.59
C LEU A 623 12.81 4.94 -13.48
N GLY A 624 11.85 5.69 -12.95
CA GLY A 624 10.76 6.27 -13.71
C GLY A 624 11.25 7.25 -14.78
N GLU A 625 12.18 8.14 -14.43
CA GLU A 625 12.78 9.07 -15.40
C GLU A 625 13.62 8.35 -16.47
N LEU A 626 14.40 7.34 -16.09
CA LEU A 626 15.17 6.51 -17.02
C LEU A 626 14.24 5.73 -17.97
N ALA A 627 13.18 5.13 -17.43
CA ALA A 627 12.18 4.41 -18.21
C ALA A 627 11.43 5.32 -19.19
N ALA A 628 11.10 6.55 -18.77
CA ALA A 628 10.50 7.56 -19.67
C ALA A 628 11.43 7.95 -20.84
N MET A 629 12.74 7.73 -20.70
CA MET A 629 13.73 7.85 -21.80
C MET A 629 13.92 6.55 -22.59
N GLY A 630 13.17 5.48 -22.26
CA GLY A 630 13.31 4.15 -22.85
C GLY A 630 14.52 3.37 -22.36
N GLY A 631 15.08 3.72 -21.21
CA GLY A 631 16.24 3.06 -20.62
C GLY A 631 15.89 2.18 -19.42
N ALA A 632 16.84 1.34 -19.01
CA ALA A 632 16.72 0.44 -17.87
C ALA A 632 18.06 0.23 -17.16
N VAL A 633 18.03 0.00 -15.85
CA VAL A 633 19.14 -0.56 -15.09
C VAL A 633 19.04 -2.09 -15.20
N ALA A 634 19.95 -2.72 -15.91
CA ALA A 634 19.91 -4.16 -16.13
C ALA A 634 20.45 -4.96 -14.95
N SER A 635 21.45 -4.46 -14.25
CA SER A 635 21.95 -5.07 -13.02
C SER A 635 22.73 -4.11 -12.13
N VAL A 636 22.72 -4.38 -10.84
CA VAL A 636 23.58 -3.75 -9.83
C VAL A 636 24.22 -4.89 -9.03
N GLU A 637 25.48 -5.18 -9.29
CA GLU A 637 26.25 -6.25 -8.65
C GLU A 637 27.23 -5.65 -7.66
N ASN A 638 27.14 -6.03 -6.37
CA ASN A 638 28.12 -5.73 -5.36
C ASN A 638 29.01 -6.96 -5.15
N LYS A 639 30.29 -6.77 -5.31
CA LYS A 639 31.31 -7.77 -4.98
C LYS A 639 32.30 -7.17 -4.00
N GLU A 640 33.12 -8.02 -3.37
CA GLU A 640 34.12 -7.55 -2.43
C GLU A 640 34.95 -6.40 -3.04
N GLY A 641 34.81 -5.21 -2.45
CA GLY A 641 35.56 -4.01 -2.82
C GLY A 641 35.08 -3.25 -4.05
N SER A 642 34.06 -3.72 -4.79
CA SER A 642 33.55 -2.98 -5.96
C SER A 642 32.07 -3.26 -6.26
N ALA A 643 31.39 -2.26 -6.83
CA ALA A 643 30.10 -2.44 -7.45
C ALA A 643 30.18 -2.27 -8.97
N LYS A 644 29.35 -3.01 -9.68
CA LYS A 644 29.19 -2.94 -11.11
C LYS A 644 27.73 -2.65 -11.44
N VAL A 645 27.47 -1.58 -12.19
CA VAL A 645 26.15 -1.17 -12.66
C VAL A 645 26.09 -1.28 -14.18
N LYS A 646 25.06 -1.96 -14.69
CA LYS A 646 24.80 -2.03 -16.13
C LYS A 646 23.53 -1.24 -16.45
N ILE A 647 23.67 -0.29 -17.38
CA ILE A 647 22.56 0.57 -17.82
C ILE A 647 22.39 0.37 -19.32
N ILE A 648 21.16 0.11 -19.76
CA ILE A 648 20.79 -0.04 -21.15
C ILE A 648 19.93 1.15 -21.55
N VAL A 649 20.26 1.77 -22.67
CA VAL A 649 19.54 2.95 -23.19
C VAL A 649 19.40 2.85 -24.70
N PRO A 650 18.39 3.49 -25.31
CA PRO A 650 18.29 3.63 -26.75
C PRO A 650 19.56 4.28 -27.33
N ARG A 651 19.97 3.82 -28.53
CA ARG A 651 21.15 4.37 -29.22
C ARG A 651 20.98 5.85 -29.48
N GLY A 652 22.00 6.61 -29.16
CA GLY A 652 21.97 8.08 -29.26
C GLY A 652 21.81 8.78 -27.90
N ILE A 653 21.40 8.04 -26.85
CA ILE A 653 21.48 8.52 -25.48
C ILE A 653 22.91 8.32 -24.97
N THR A 654 23.44 9.33 -24.28
CA THR A 654 24.79 9.29 -23.71
C THR A 654 24.71 9.05 -22.22
N VAL A 655 25.60 8.17 -21.73
CA VAL A 655 25.79 7.97 -20.29
C VAL A 655 27.19 8.47 -19.96
N THR A 656 27.29 9.39 -19.04
CA THR A 656 28.56 9.94 -18.54
C THR A 656 28.72 9.63 -17.07
N TYR A 657 29.90 9.19 -16.69
CA TYR A 657 30.27 8.84 -15.34
C TYR A 657 31.63 9.44 -14.99
N GLU A 658 31.72 10.17 -13.89
CA GLU A 658 32.96 10.78 -13.48
C GLU A 658 33.96 9.73 -13.01
N THR A 659 35.02 9.53 -13.76
CA THR A 659 36.12 8.60 -13.47
C THR A 659 37.30 9.24 -12.75
N GLY A 660 37.26 10.55 -12.54
CA GLY A 660 38.35 11.30 -11.91
C GLY A 660 38.39 11.15 -10.38
N GLY A 661 39.58 10.91 -9.82
CA GLY A 661 39.83 11.01 -8.39
C GLY A 661 39.90 9.71 -7.60
N ASP A 662 39.32 8.60 -8.09
CA ASP A 662 39.35 7.28 -7.41
C ASP A 662 39.93 6.21 -8.35
N GLU A 663 40.97 5.48 -7.88
CA GLU A 663 41.47 4.31 -8.57
C GLU A 663 40.34 3.24 -8.63
N GLY A 664 40.13 2.63 -9.79
CA GLY A 664 39.14 1.55 -10.00
C GLY A 664 37.81 1.98 -10.59
N LYS A 665 37.55 3.27 -10.83
CA LYS A 665 36.37 3.71 -11.57
C LYS A 665 36.54 3.53 -13.07
N SER A 666 35.55 2.93 -13.75
CA SER A 666 35.56 2.76 -15.21
C SER A 666 34.16 2.76 -15.80
N ILE A 667 34.08 3.13 -17.08
CA ILE A 667 32.88 3.00 -17.89
C ILE A 667 33.24 2.35 -19.22
N VAL A 668 32.49 1.33 -19.64
CA VAL A 668 32.66 0.62 -20.90
C VAL A 668 31.33 0.61 -21.62
N LYS A 669 31.34 1.05 -22.89
CA LYS A 669 30.17 1.01 -23.76
C LYS A 669 30.18 -0.25 -24.61
N HIS A 670 29.03 -0.93 -24.68
CA HIS A 670 28.75 -2.06 -25.55
C HIS A 670 27.54 -1.72 -26.44
N GLU A 671 27.55 -2.20 -27.69
CA GLU A 671 26.46 -2.00 -28.62
C GLU A 671 25.74 -3.31 -28.87
N PHE A 672 24.40 -3.33 -28.78
CA PHE A 672 23.61 -4.50 -29.18
C PHE A 672 23.43 -4.48 -30.72
N ALA A 673 23.50 -5.68 -31.32
CA ALA A 673 23.16 -5.83 -32.75
C ALA A 673 21.68 -5.52 -32.95
N GLN A 674 21.36 -4.68 -33.88
CA GLN A 674 19.97 -4.35 -34.20
C GLN A 674 19.27 -5.56 -34.83
N THR A 675 18.15 -6.02 -34.25
CA THR A 675 17.35 -7.11 -34.80
C THR A 675 16.05 -6.56 -35.39
N GLY A 676 15.90 -6.70 -36.73
CA GLY A 676 14.70 -6.23 -37.43
C GLY A 676 14.47 -4.72 -37.35
N ASP A 677 13.21 -4.33 -37.14
CA ASP A 677 12.77 -2.94 -37.00
C ASP A 677 12.81 -2.42 -35.54
N ASN A 678 13.30 -3.25 -34.58
CA ASN A 678 13.39 -2.87 -33.19
C ASN A 678 14.39 -1.75 -32.98
N ALA A 679 14.15 -0.94 -31.94
CA ALA A 679 15.07 0.11 -31.53
C ALA A 679 16.46 -0.47 -31.24
N ALA A 680 17.51 0.22 -31.68
CA ALA A 680 18.87 -0.16 -31.31
C ALA A 680 19.20 0.33 -29.92
N TYR A 681 19.85 -0.52 -29.13
CA TYR A 681 20.26 -0.20 -27.75
C TYR A 681 21.78 -0.21 -27.60
N ASP A 682 22.23 0.54 -26.60
CA ASP A 682 23.60 0.53 -26.12
C ASP A 682 23.59 0.18 -24.64
N MET A 683 24.57 -0.61 -24.16
CA MET A 683 24.78 -0.90 -22.74
C MET A 683 26.02 -0.20 -22.22
N PHE A 684 25.92 0.42 -21.07
CA PHE A 684 27.04 0.99 -20.35
C PHE A 684 27.30 0.16 -19.10
N GLU A 685 28.48 -0.47 -19.05
CA GLU A 685 28.95 -1.18 -17.86
C GLU A 685 29.88 -0.24 -17.08
N ILE A 686 29.48 0.09 -15.85
CA ILE A 686 30.17 1.05 -15.01
C ILE A 686 30.62 0.34 -13.74
N THR A 687 31.91 0.49 -13.40
CA THR A 687 32.49 -0.05 -12.18
C THR A 687 32.88 1.07 -11.23
N GLN A 688 32.54 0.90 -9.95
CA GLN A 688 32.89 1.83 -8.87
C GLN A 688 33.44 1.05 -7.67
N PRO A 689 34.53 1.51 -7.03
CA PRO A 689 34.97 0.96 -5.75
C PRO A 689 33.92 1.15 -4.65
N ILE A 690 33.75 0.16 -3.80
CA ILE A 690 32.91 0.26 -2.59
C ILE A 690 33.79 0.60 -1.41
N LEU A 691 33.51 1.70 -0.75
CA LEU A 691 34.11 2.15 0.48
C LEU A 691 33.31 1.68 1.70
N SER A 692 33.83 1.85 2.90
CA SER A 692 33.25 1.31 4.13
C SER A 692 31.91 1.90 4.57
N SER A 693 31.42 2.98 3.95
CA SER A 693 30.13 3.61 4.28
C SER A 693 29.59 4.46 3.14
N ASN A 694 28.26 4.48 2.99
CA ASN A 694 27.48 5.35 2.11
C ASN A 694 28.05 5.50 0.69
N ASN A 695 28.02 4.42 -0.08
CA ASN A 695 28.39 4.46 -1.48
C ASN A 695 27.15 4.75 -2.33
N VAL A 696 27.11 5.95 -2.91
CA VAL A 696 26.09 6.32 -3.89
C VAL A 696 26.71 6.28 -5.28
N PHE A 697 26.13 5.49 -6.16
CA PHE A 697 26.43 5.55 -7.58
C PHE A 697 25.70 6.74 -8.19
N VAL A 698 26.39 7.56 -8.97
CA VAL A 698 25.79 8.70 -9.70
C VAL A 698 26.34 8.73 -11.10
N CYS A 699 25.48 8.69 -12.11
CA CYS A 699 25.86 8.96 -13.49
C CYS A 699 24.81 9.86 -14.14
N SER A 700 25.21 10.62 -15.16
CA SER A 700 24.30 11.44 -15.96
C SER A 700 23.92 10.70 -17.23
N VAL A 701 22.60 10.58 -17.46
CA VAL A 701 22.01 10.01 -18.68
C VAL A 701 21.37 11.15 -19.47
N ALA A 702 21.83 11.38 -20.72
CA ALA A 702 21.43 12.53 -21.51
C ALA A 702 20.95 12.14 -22.92
N SER A 703 19.78 12.64 -23.30
CA SER A 703 19.29 12.71 -24.69
C SER A 703 19.52 14.12 -25.26
N ALA A 704 19.03 14.35 -26.47
CA ALA A 704 19.06 15.69 -27.07
C ALA A 704 18.16 16.71 -26.32
N GLU A 705 17.16 16.25 -25.62
CA GLU A 705 16.10 17.06 -24.99
C GLU A 705 16.22 17.11 -23.46
N LYS A 706 16.82 16.09 -22.84
CA LYS A 706 16.76 15.87 -21.40
C LYS A 706 18.07 15.29 -20.88
N THR A 707 18.43 15.69 -19.66
CA THR A 707 19.49 15.07 -18.86
C THR A 707 18.93 14.73 -17.47
N ILE A 708 19.17 13.51 -17.01
CA ILE A 708 18.86 13.07 -15.66
C ILE A 708 20.12 12.59 -14.94
N ASP A 709 20.16 12.73 -13.64
CA ASP A 709 21.18 12.14 -12.77
C ASP A 709 20.62 10.89 -12.11
N LEU A 710 20.99 9.74 -12.64
CA LEU A 710 20.64 8.43 -12.07
C LEU A 710 21.43 8.21 -10.78
N ARG A 711 20.75 8.06 -9.67
CA ARG A 711 21.34 7.83 -8.35
C ARG A 711 20.89 6.47 -7.82
N ILE A 712 21.85 5.65 -7.38
CA ILE A 712 21.57 4.33 -6.80
C ILE A 712 22.40 4.21 -5.52
N ASN A 713 21.76 3.94 -4.40
CA ASN A 713 22.46 3.56 -3.19
C ASN A 713 23.05 2.14 -3.37
N LEU A 714 24.36 2.04 -3.34
CA LEU A 714 25.08 0.77 -3.46
C LEU A 714 25.23 0.03 -2.13
N GLY A 715 24.89 0.69 -1.03
CA GLY A 715 25.17 0.19 0.31
C GLY A 715 26.66 0.24 0.68
N GLY A 716 26.99 -0.30 1.83
CA GLY A 716 28.38 -0.38 2.33
C GLY A 716 29.05 -1.71 2.00
N ALA A 717 30.20 -1.92 2.58
CA ALA A 717 30.95 -3.17 2.47
C ALA A 717 30.12 -4.33 3.04
N VAL A 718 30.11 -5.45 2.32
CA VAL A 718 29.49 -6.69 2.77
C VAL A 718 30.47 -7.45 3.64
N THR A 719 30.07 -7.79 4.86
CA THR A 719 30.79 -8.77 5.69
C THR A 719 30.12 -10.11 5.52
N GLU A 720 30.81 -11.03 4.90
CA GLU A 720 30.36 -12.41 4.69
C GLU A 720 31.12 -13.37 5.58
N ARG A 721 30.40 -14.33 6.16
CA ARG A 721 30.94 -15.44 6.93
C ARG A 721 30.26 -16.73 6.52
N ASN A 722 30.98 -17.67 5.94
CA ASN A 722 30.42 -18.98 5.73
C ASN A 722 30.36 -19.78 7.07
N ALA A 723 29.58 -20.84 7.09
CA ALA A 723 29.36 -21.63 8.30
C ALA A 723 30.65 -22.20 8.90
N ALA A 724 31.63 -22.57 8.05
CA ALA A 724 32.92 -23.07 8.51
C ALA A 724 33.73 -21.98 9.26
N GLN A 725 33.73 -20.76 8.75
CA GLN A 725 34.39 -19.60 9.42
C GLN A 725 33.75 -19.27 10.78
N MET A 726 32.43 -19.49 10.89
CA MET A 726 31.68 -19.19 12.11
C MET A 726 31.64 -20.35 13.10
N ARG A 727 32.19 -21.52 12.76
CA ARG A 727 32.00 -22.79 13.50
C ARG A 727 32.21 -22.68 15.00
N GLU A 728 33.23 -21.95 15.45
CA GLU A 728 33.55 -21.78 16.88
C GLU A 728 32.53 -20.85 17.59
N ASN A 729 31.81 -20.04 16.83
CA ASN A 729 30.83 -19.07 17.31
C ASN A 729 29.37 -19.54 17.09
N LEU A 730 29.21 -20.80 16.70
CA LEU A 730 27.90 -21.41 16.51
C LEU A 730 27.66 -22.47 17.58
N GLN A 731 26.49 -22.49 18.17
CA GLN A 731 26.07 -23.44 19.17
C GLN A 731 24.65 -23.95 18.86
N THR A 732 24.34 -25.12 19.37
CA THR A 732 22.96 -25.61 19.34
C THR A 732 22.42 -25.69 20.74
N GLY A 733 21.17 -25.34 20.93
CA GLY A 733 20.46 -25.53 22.19
C GLY A 733 20.14 -27.00 22.47
N VAL A 734 19.93 -27.76 21.39
CA VAL A 734 19.70 -29.22 21.45
C VAL A 734 20.27 -29.87 20.18
N GLY A 735 21.26 -30.73 20.31
CA GLY A 735 21.88 -31.42 19.18
C GLY A 735 23.29 -30.95 18.87
N GLU A 736 23.81 -31.31 17.74
CA GLU A 736 25.19 -31.05 17.30
C GLU A 736 25.23 -30.33 15.96
N LEU A 737 26.28 -29.52 15.76
CA LEU A 737 26.67 -29.01 14.46
C LEU A 737 27.82 -29.89 13.94
N THR A 738 27.63 -30.50 12.79
CA THR A 738 28.65 -31.37 12.19
C THR A 738 28.95 -30.94 10.77
N VAL A 739 30.15 -31.19 10.30
CA VAL A 739 30.46 -31.11 8.87
C VAL A 739 29.68 -32.23 8.17
N PRO A 740 28.92 -31.97 7.09
CA PRO A 740 28.18 -33.01 6.39
C PRO A 740 29.14 -34.08 5.83
N THR A 741 28.67 -35.32 5.80
CA THR A 741 29.39 -36.41 5.12
C THR A 741 29.23 -36.31 3.62
N ALA A 742 30.09 -37.00 2.86
CA ALA A 742 29.93 -37.08 1.41
C ALA A 742 28.56 -37.66 0.99
N ALA A 743 27.97 -38.53 1.80
CA ALA A 743 26.64 -39.08 1.54
C ALA A 743 25.53 -38.02 1.78
N ASP A 744 25.67 -37.20 2.81
CA ASP A 744 24.75 -36.09 3.09
C ASP A 744 24.81 -35.08 1.94
N MET A 745 26.01 -34.74 1.46
CA MET A 745 26.22 -33.82 0.34
C MET A 745 25.65 -34.32 -0.97
N VAL A 746 25.80 -35.63 -1.27
CA VAL A 746 25.16 -36.22 -2.44
C VAL A 746 23.64 -36.13 -2.34
N LYS A 747 23.08 -36.35 -1.15
CA LYS A 747 21.65 -36.24 -0.90
C LYS A 747 21.16 -34.79 -1.08
N ALA A 748 21.91 -33.81 -0.55
CA ALA A 748 21.60 -32.39 -0.73
C ALA A 748 21.61 -31.98 -2.22
N ASN A 749 22.63 -32.38 -2.96
CA ASN A 749 22.79 -32.06 -4.37
C ASN A 749 21.77 -32.78 -5.29
N THR A 750 21.07 -33.81 -4.84
CA THR A 750 20.01 -34.43 -5.62
C THR A 750 18.72 -33.62 -5.66
N VAL A 751 18.50 -32.73 -4.68
CA VAL A 751 17.32 -31.84 -4.62
C VAL A 751 17.56 -30.57 -5.42
N ASP A 752 18.79 -30.02 -5.37
CA ASP A 752 19.15 -28.82 -6.11
C ASP A 752 20.47 -29.00 -6.87
N THR A 753 20.36 -29.21 -8.18
CA THR A 753 21.52 -29.47 -9.08
C THR A 753 22.31 -28.19 -9.41
N SER A 754 21.87 -27.03 -8.99
CA SER A 754 22.61 -25.75 -9.16
C SER A 754 23.74 -25.58 -8.15
N ILE A 755 23.76 -26.38 -7.08
CA ILE A 755 24.79 -26.35 -6.03
C ILE A 755 25.98 -27.17 -6.47
N THR A 756 27.09 -26.49 -6.76
CA THR A 756 28.22 -27.13 -7.44
C THR A 756 29.45 -27.41 -6.58
N ASP A 757 29.62 -26.81 -5.40
CA ASP A 757 30.78 -27.06 -4.52
C ASP A 757 30.52 -26.62 -3.07
N THR A 758 30.20 -27.56 -2.22
CA THR A 758 29.79 -27.29 -0.84
C THR A 758 30.56 -28.09 0.21
N GLU A 759 31.54 -28.89 -0.18
CA GLU A 759 32.14 -29.93 0.68
C GLU A 759 32.78 -29.43 1.97
N THR A 760 33.08 -28.14 2.13
CA THR A 760 33.79 -27.61 3.29
C THR A 760 33.12 -26.44 3.98
N GLU A 761 32.02 -25.90 3.45
CA GLU A 761 31.47 -24.62 3.86
C GLU A 761 30.18 -24.68 4.66
N TRP A 762 29.45 -25.80 4.59
CA TRP A 762 28.17 -25.97 5.26
C TRP A 762 28.28 -26.71 6.59
N LEU A 763 27.38 -26.42 7.52
CA LEU A 763 27.22 -27.15 8.78
C LEU A 763 25.84 -27.77 8.88
N GLN A 764 25.78 -29.10 9.10
CA GLN A 764 24.53 -29.81 9.27
C GLN A 764 24.05 -29.74 10.72
N LEU A 765 22.80 -29.41 10.91
CA LEU A 765 22.11 -29.44 12.20
C LEU A 765 21.66 -30.88 12.48
N LYS A 766 22.23 -31.54 13.47
CA LYS A 766 21.89 -32.91 13.87
C LYS A 766 21.21 -32.94 15.24
N LEU A 767 20.03 -33.53 15.30
CA LEU A 767 19.32 -33.79 16.56
C LEU A 767 19.80 -35.12 17.18
N PRO A 768 19.93 -35.20 18.50
CA PRO A 768 20.13 -36.48 19.18
C PRO A 768 18.92 -37.39 19.02
N ASP A 769 19.15 -38.70 18.92
CA ASP A 769 18.14 -39.76 18.86
C ASP A 769 17.35 -39.83 20.18
N ALA A 770 16.40 -38.99 20.44
CA ALA A 770 15.56 -39.16 21.62
C ALA A 770 14.19 -38.51 21.47
N THR A 771 13.24 -39.34 21.61
CA THR A 771 11.82 -39.10 21.89
C THR A 771 11.58 -37.93 22.83
N VAL A 772 10.81 -37.00 22.43
CA VAL A 772 10.09 -35.90 23.10
C VAL A 772 10.32 -34.54 22.42
N GLN A 773 9.24 -33.86 22.12
CA GLN A 773 9.09 -32.46 21.74
C GLN A 773 10.35 -31.59 21.98
N ARG A 774 11.31 -31.62 21.07
CA ARG A 774 12.53 -30.82 21.21
C ARG A 774 12.64 -29.85 20.06
N ARG A 775 12.59 -28.61 20.42
CA ARG A 775 12.80 -27.48 19.53
C ARG A 775 14.28 -27.31 19.29
N GLN A 776 14.72 -27.47 18.06
CA GLN A 776 16.10 -27.25 17.69
C GLN A 776 16.40 -25.76 17.64
N THR A 777 17.57 -25.37 18.11
CA THR A 777 18.01 -23.98 18.11
C THR A 777 19.43 -23.89 17.56
N LEU A 778 19.63 -22.99 16.58
CA LEU A 778 20.97 -22.53 16.18
C LEU A 778 21.22 -21.19 16.85
N LEU A 779 22.31 -21.10 17.61
CA LEU A 779 22.77 -19.89 18.28
C LEU A 779 24.00 -19.36 17.54
N ILE A 780 23.95 -18.09 17.15
CA ILE A 780 25.04 -17.36 16.47
C ILE A 780 25.56 -16.34 17.49
N THR A 781 26.83 -16.49 17.88
CA THR A 781 27.52 -15.66 18.89
C THR A 781 28.78 -15.01 18.31
N ASP A 782 28.93 -14.93 17.00
CA ASP A 782 30.03 -14.27 16.33
C ASP A 782 30.07 -12.78 16.64
N ALA A 783 31.02 -12.38 17.52
CA ALA A 783 31.08 -11.01 18.01
C ALA A 783 31.43 -9.99 16.92
N GLU A 784 32.16 -10.38 15.87
CA GLU A 784 32.48 -9.51 14.75
C GLU A 784 31.28 -9.26 13.89
N LEU A 785 30.54 -10.32 13.55
CA LEU A 785 29.29 -10.23 12.82
C LEU A 785 28.22 -9.45 13.61
N LEU A 786 28.01 -9.82 14.88
CA LEU A 786 27.02 -9.18 15.75
C LEU A 786 27.34 -7.72 16.03
N GLY A 787 28.62 -7.37 16.16
CA GLY A 787 29.08 -6.00 16.39
C GLY A 787 28.83 -5.07 15.18
N GLN A 788 28.60 -5.62 14.00
CA GLN A 788 28.25 -4.86 12.80
C GLN A 788 26.76 -4.64 12.68
N ILE A 789 25.94 -5.42 13.38
CA ILE A 789 24.49 -5.24 13.46
C ILE A 789 24.22 -4.20 14.54
N GLY A 790 24.34 -2.92 14.19
CA GLY A 790 24.13 -1.80 15.10
C GLY A 790 22.77 -1.16 14.96
N SER A 791 22.68 0.11 15.22
CA SER A 791 21.49 0.95 15.37
C SER A 791 20.64 1.15 14.10
N GLY A 792 20.27 0.11 13.39
CA GLY A 792 19.21 0.23 12.39
C GLY A 792 19.61 0.47 10.94
N THR A 793 20.91 0.45 10.61
CA THR A 793 21.41 0.71 9.24
C THR A 793 22.05 -0.52 8.58
N GLN A 794 21.77 -1.71 9.06
CA GLN A 794 22.35 -2.93 8.49
C GLN A 794 21.27 -3.93 8.12
N LYS A 795 21.60 -4.74 7.14
CA LYS A 795 20.81 -5.87 6.69
C LYS A 795 21.54 -7.16 7.02
N LEU A 796 20.88 -8.05 7.76
CA LEU A 796 21.37 -9.40 8.03
C LEU A 796 20.73 -10.39 7.06
N VAL A 797 21.56 -11.25 6.47
CA VAL A 797 21.12 -12.36 5.63
C VAL A 797 21.64 -13.66 6.23
N LEU A 798 20.74 -14.62 6.48
CA LEU A 798 21.08 -15.96 6.92
C LEU A 798 20.71 -16.96 5.82
N SER A 799 21.65 -17.81 5.43
CA SER A 799 21.47 -18.78 4.37
C SER A 799 21.40 -20.20 4.91
N PHE A 800 20.38 -20.96 4.49
CA PHE A 800 20.14 -22.34 4.87
C PHE A 800 19.84 -23.19 3.65
N TYR A 801 20.09 -24.48 3.74
CA TYR A 801 19.60 -25.49 2.81
C TYR A 801 18.75 -26.52 3.56
N ASN A 802 17.52 -26.75 3.09
CA ASN A 802 16.62 -27.76 3.61
C ASN A 802 16.55 -28.92 2.60
N ASN A 803 17.10 -30.08 2.96
CA ASN A 803 17.19 -31.24 2.05
C ASN A 803 15.92 -32.10 2.07
N ARG A 804 14.79 -31.57 2.49
CA ARG A 804 13.51 -32.29 2.42
C ARG A 804 12.78 -31.97 1.12
N ASP A 805 12.10 -32.99 0.60
CA ASP A 805 11.12 -32.81 -0.45
C ASP A 805 9.85 -32.17 0.16
N THR A 806 9.56 -30.95 -0.22
CA THR A 806 8.38 -30.20 0.21
C THR A 806 7.28 -30.20 -0.84
N SER A 807 7.39 -31.01 -1.89
CA SER A 807 6.37 -31.13 -2.95
C SER A 807 5.07 -31.81 -2.48
N GLY A 808 5.07 -32.44 -1.29
CA GLY A 808 3.85 -32.95 -0.62
C GLY A 808 3.18 -31.89 0.28
N LYS A 809 1.87 -31.95 0.39
CA LYS A 809 1.01 -30.92 1.00
C LYS A 809 1.35 -30.52 2.45
N ASP A 810 2.04 -31.36 3.23
CA ASP A 810 2.34 -31.09 4.66
C ASP A 810 3.67 -31.68 5.15
N GLU A 811 4.49 -32.26 4.29
CA GLU A 811 5.71 -32.96 4.67
C GLU A 811 6.95 -32.11 4.35
N GLY A 812 7.79 -31.85 5.31
CA GLY A 812 9.12 -31.29 5.10
C GLY A 812 9.29 -29.80 5.38
N LYS A 813 8.24 -29.08 5.67
CA LYS A 813 8.33 -27.65 6.03
C LYS A 813 8.72 -27.48 7.49
N TYR A 814 9.72 -26.62 7.73
CA TYR A 814 10.11 -26.22 9.07
C TYR A 814 9.68 -24.78 9.36
N THR A 815 8.81 -24.60 10.35
CA THR A 815 8.60 -23.27 10.90
C THR A 815 9.84 -22.87 11.69
N PHE A 816 10.41 -21.72 11.37
CA PHE A 816 11.49 -21.13 12.16
C PHE A 816 11.04 -19.82 12.80
N ARG A 817 11.70 -19.48 13.92
CA ARG A 817 11.60 -18.17 14.56
C ARG A 817 12.97 -17.57 14.67
N LEU A 818 13.13 -16.35 14.25
CA LEU A 818 14.35 -15.57 14.43
C LEU A 818 14.19 -14.69 15.65
N GLN A 819 15.08 -14.87 16.60
CA GLN A 819 15.05 -14.17 17.89
C GLN A 819 16.40 -13.55 18.17
N PHE A 820 16.39 -12.35 18.73
CA PHE A 820 17.59 -11.61 19.09
C PHE A 820 17.70 -11.44 20.60
N LYS A 821 18.93 -11.52 21.12
CA LYS A 821 19.23 -11.25 22.51
C LYS A 821 20.20 -10.09 22.63
N TYR A 822 19.85 -9.14 23.45
CA TYR A 822 20.61 -7.94 23.71
C TYR A 822 21.27 -7.97 25.08
N ALA A 823 22.35 -7.19 25.25
CA ALA A 823 23.16 -7.16 26.45
C ALA A 823 22.36 -6.77 27.71
N ASN A 824 21.39 -5.88 27.57
CA ASN A 824 20.57 -5.37 28.68
C ASN A 824 19.20 -6.06 28.80
N SER A 825 18.93 -7.12 28.02
CA SER A 825 17.67 -7.86 28.03
C SER A 825 17.84 -9.26 28.64
N GLU A 826 16.96 -9.65 29.54
CA GLU A 826 16.87 -11.01 30.09
C GLU A 826 16.21 -11.99 29.11
N TYR A 827 15.43 -11.48 28.13
CA TYR A 827 14.59 -12.24 27.20
C TYR A 827 15.06 -12.07 25.77
N TYR A 828 14.75 -13.08 24.94
CA TYR A 828 14.88 -12.97 23.49
C TYR A 828 13.74 -12.12 22.93
N THR A 829 14.07 -11.27 21.97
CA THR A 829 13.09 -10.53 21.18
C THR A 829 12.82 -11.30 19.89
N GLU A 830 11.59 -11.66 19.61
CA GLU A 830 11.20 -12.32 18.34
C GLU A 830 11.17 -11.27 17.24
N ILE A 831 11.92 -11.54 16.17
CA ILE A 831 12.09 -10.62 15.04
C ILE A 831 11.24 -11.08 13.85
N ARG A 832 11.21 -12.39 13.60
CA ARG A 832 10.53 -12.98 12.45
C ARG A 832 10.13 -14.43 12.73
N GLN A 833 9.00 -14.83 12.17
CA GLN A 833 8.58 -16.21 12.07
C GLN A 833 8.25 -16.51 10.59
N ASP A 834 8.71 -17.65 10.08
CA ASP A 834 8.47 -18.07 8.69
C ASP A 834 8.71 -19.59 8.54
N GLN A 835 8.69 -20.13 7.32
CA GLN A 835 8.93 -21.54 7.03
C GLN A 835 10.14 -21.70 6.11
N LEU A 836 11.00 -22.68 6.41
CA LEU A 836 12.03 -23.14 5.47
C LEU A 836 11.41 -24.06 4.44
N LYS A 837 11.60 -23.69 3.17
CA LYS A 837 11.22 -24.50 2.01
C LYS A 837 12.23 -25.62 1.77
N GLY A 838 11.87 -26.60 0.94
CA GLY A 838 12.85 -27.51 0.34
C GLY A 838 13.82 -26.73 -0.55
N GLY A 839 15.11 -27.10 -0.51
CA GLY A 839 16.15 -26.42 -1.24
C GLY A 839 16.78 -25.24 -0.52
N TYR A 840 17.25 -24.26 -1.28
CA TYR A 840 17.98 -23.10 -0.79
C TYR A 840 17.05 -22.03 -0.20
N ASN A 841 17.35 -21.59 1.02
CA ASN A 841 16.58 -20.59 1.75
C ASN A 841 17.47 -19.42 2.16
N VAL A 842 16.98 -18.21 1.95
CA VAL A 842 17.62 -16.98 2.38
C VAL A 842 16.66 -16.24 3.30
N ILE A 843 17.06 -16.07 4.56
CA ILE A 843 16.33 -15.29 5.55
C ILE A 843 16.95 -13.91 5.60
N THR A 844 16.24 -12.91 5.10
CA THR A 844 16.69 -11.53 5.13
C THR A 844 15.99 -10.79 6.28
N VAL A 845 16.78 -10.11 7.10
CA VAL A 845 16.29 -9.18 8.12
C VAL A 845 16.84 -7.82 7.76
N GLY A 846 15.97 -6.94 7.31
CA GLY A 846 16.27 -5.52 7.18
C GLY A 846 16.24 -4.82 8.53
N ASN A 847 16.12 -3.53 8.51
CA ASN A 847 16.08 -2.73 9.72
C ASN A 847 15.01 -3.20 10.71
N MET A 848 15.41 -3.31 11.96
CA MET A 848 14.54 -3.81 13.03
C MET A 848 13.87 -2.65 13.75
N PHE A 849 12.69 -2.34 13.29
CA PHE A 849 11.86 -1.27 13.80
C PHE A 849 11.42 -1.43 15.22
N GLY A 850 11.35 -0.30 15.91
CA GLY A 850 10.63 -0.15 17.15
C GLY A 850 11.30 -0.73 18.36
N TYR A 851 12.55 -1.14 18.25
CA TYR A 851 13.35 -1.53 19.39
C TYR A 851 14.11 -0.31 19.91
N ASP A 852 13.98 -0.07 21.20
CA ASP A 852 14.75 0.93 21.94
C ASP A 852 16.19 0.44 22.08
N TRP A 853 16.95 0.57 20.99
CA TRP A 853 18.35 0.10 20.91
C TRP A 853 19.25 0.72 21.95
N GLU A 854 18.99 1.97 22.32
CA GLU A 854 19.79 2.65 23.35
C GLU A 854 19.65 1.97 24.70
N ASN A 855 18.44 1.48 25.04
CA ASN A 855 18.19 0.78 26.29
C ASN A 855 18.49 -0.72 26.23
N LEU A 856 18.36 -1.37 25.07
CA LEU A 856 18.64 -2.81 24.91
C LEU A 856 20.14 -3.13 24.90
N GLY A 857 20.98 -2.20 24.51
CA GLY A 857 22.42 -2.38 24.38
C GLY A 857 22.82 -3.24 23.18
N ALA A 858 24.08 -3.67 23.14
CA ALA A 858 24.60 -4.42 21.99
C ALA A 858 23.91 -5.78 21.79
N LEU A 859 23.74 -6.18 20.54
CA LEU A 859 23.28 -7.52 20.17
C LEU A 859 24.35 -8.55 20.58
N THR A 860 23.96 -9.54 21.34
CA THR A 860 24.89 -10.55 21.89
C THR A 860 24.70 -11.93 21.29
N GLU A 861 23.50 -12.20 20.75
CA GLU A 861 23.17 -13.53 20.21
C GLU A 861 22.01 -13.43 19.23
N ILE A 862 22.12 -14.13 18.11
CA ILE A 862 21.03 -14.44 17.21
C ILE A 862 20.63 -15.89 17.43
N ARG A 863 19.35 -16.14 17.62
CA ARG A 863 18.78 -17.45 17.80
C ARG A 863 17.83 -17.78 16.67
N VAL A 864 18.16 -18.81 15.90
CA VAL A 864 17.24 -19.40 14.94
C VAL A 864 16.61 -20.63 15.60
N PHE A 865 15.33 -20.56 15.82
CA PHE A 865 14.57 -21.56 16.54
C PHE A 865 13.62 -22.29 15.59
N PHE A 866 13.82 -23.58 15.42
CA PHE A 866 12.98 -24.42 14.56
C PHE A 866 11.86 -25.06 15.37
N GLY A 867 10.60 -24.77 15.00
CA GLY A 867 9.42 -25.42 15.56
C GLY A 867 9.16 -26.75 14.86
N GLU A 868 8.90 -27.80 15.63
CA GLU A 868 8.50 -29.10 15.12
C GLU A 868 7.02 -29.36 15.29
N THR A 869 6.39 -29.94 14.26
CA THR A 869 5.24 -30.80 14.41
C THR A 869 5.69 -32.19 14.86
N GLU A 870 4.99 -32.81 15.73
CA GLU A 870 5.24 -33.94 16.66
C GLU A 870 6.10 -35.15 16.21
N SER A 871 6.64 -35.25 14.99
CA SER A 871 7.19 -36.55 14.53
C SER A 871 8.54 -36.52 13.81
N GLU A 872 9.26 -35.39 13.68
CA GLU A 872 10.30 -35.34 12.69
C GLU A 872 11.69 -34.83 13.13
N LYS A 873 12.74 -35.49 12.61
CA LYS A 873 14.14 -35.22 12.87
C LYS A 873 14.66 -34.15 11.90
N THR A 874 15.24 -33.09 12.44
CA THR A 874 15.81 -31.97 11.65
C THR A 874 17.21 -32.22 11.09
N ASN A 875 17.60 -33.45 10.85
CA ASN A 875 18.90 -33.77 10.28
C ASN A 875 19.07 -33.37 8.81
N ASP A 876 18.09 -32.69 8.27
CA ASP A 876 18.05 -32.29 6.85
C ASP A 876 18.28 -30.77 6.65
N VAL A 877 18.52 -30.00 7.73
CA VAL A 877 18.80 -28.58 7.64
C VAL A 877 20.30 -28.32 7.73
N TYR A 878 20.81 -27.55 6.79
CA TYR A 878 22.21 -27.15 6.70
C TYR A 878 22.31 -25.63 6.85
N PHE A 879 23.16 -25.13 7.71
CA PHE A 879 23.52 -23.71 7.79
C PHE A 879 24.68 -23.46 6.83
N ILE A 880 24.52 -22.47 5.95
CA ILE A 880 25.48 -22.12 4.91
C ILE A 880 26.35 -20.96 5.36
N GLY A 881 25.73 -19.90 5.90
CA GLY A 881 26.45 -18.74 6.34
C GLY A 881 25.56 -17.54 6.68
N ALA A 882 26.21 -16.45 7.03
CA ALA A 882 25.57 -15.17 7.32
C ALA A 882 26.30 -14.04 6.60
N GLN A 883 25.53 -13.03 6.20
CA GLN A 883 26.04 -11.80 5.60
C GLN A 883 25.44 -10.61 6.33
N VAL A 884 26.26 -9.61 6.61
CA VAL A 884 25.82 -8.31 7.09
C VAL A 884 26.22 -7.26 6.08
N TYR A 885 25.24 -6.54 5.61
CA TYR A 885 25.42 -5.41 4.71
C TYR A 885 25.36 -4.14 5.53
N ALA A 886 26.44 -3.36 5.56
CA ALA A 886 26.38 -1.98 6.03
C ALA A 886 25.63 -1.15 4.97
N LEU A 887 24.61 -0.42 5.38
CA LEU A 887 23.79 0.42 4.50
C LEU A 887 24.24 1.87 4.56
#